data_229917aee990795ce3a25aec9721a52f
#
_entry.id   229917aee990795ce3a25aec9721a52f
#
_cell.length_a   1.000
_cell.length_b   1.000
_cell.length_c   1.000
_cell.angle_alpha   90.00
_cell.angle_beta   90.00
_cell.angle_gamma   90.00
#
_symmetry.space_group_name_H-M   'P 1'
#
loop_
_entity.id
_entity.type
_entity.pdbx_description
1 polymer ?
#
loop_
_entity_poly.entity_id
_entity_poly.type
_entity_poly.pdbx_seq_one_letter_code
_entity_poly.pdbx_strand_id
1 'polypeptide(L)'
;MKQKIIMKKINLITILLLWTGCLIAQNITETKLIKDASKNPIDIPYEKWELSNGLKVLIHEDHSDPIVKVHITYHVGSNRETAGKSGFAHLFEHMMFQGSEHVEDEKGPRIIAEAGGQLNANINFDRTVYFQTVPSNHLETVLWLESDRMGFLLNAVDQEKFDNQREVVKNEKYQVQMQQPYGMSGEILGQTLYPPSHPYNWPIVGYMDDIERATLDDLKNFFLRWYGPNNAILTISGDVTPQEAIPLVEKYFGSINRGPEVRKQRAQVPRVSSDIYTGYTDNIYLPMTDMVFPTVPNYHKDEAALDILAALMGQSKKSIFYKNFVKSEKAIQAFVSHQSRELSGEFHFTVLSFPDWQEDIGIYFNNIEADIRNTIADWEEKGFSDEDLSMVKTEIEAETIDKKRSISSKATAISTWEWLGRGKYNISSEIERYNSVTREDVMRVYKKYIKGKKAVINQVRPKSPFVEKLDSMVSINPNIDLILKEDPQYVGLEYKKPIDNFDRNIQPKPAPAKPSVVPEYYKETLENGLKVIGTTSSEIPKIYMRLRIEGGEMLVDKKLTGLASMTADMMNESTINYTSEEISVELQKLGSSISFSADEDGTTMYIESLTSNIDATLAIAEEKLLRPRFEDDDFKRVKKQTLEVMEAMKKNTQSLGFAYFRNQLFGETPFGRITNKKSIKKIKLSDVKEFYNNYSPAVSSLIVVGDIEREELLSKLTFIKNWNAKEIKIPSNFDFPKNNETEIYLLDKEGASQSFIIMGHLADKYDVDGDYFKSQIMNYPLGGGMSGRLFLNLREDKGWTYGANSMFMGSNKNGAFATFTSVNTEATDSALIEIFNEFNSYRTIGITEKELQFTKDAFLGREALKYETAGQKLGFLN
;
A
#
# COMPACT_ATOMS: atom_id res chain seq x y z
N MET A 1 79.84 -24.88 19.90
CA MET A 1 78.84 -24.17 20.77
C MET A 1 78.21 -22.95 20.10
N LYS A 2 78.89 -22.13 19.33
CA LYS A 2 78.38 -20.93 18.65
C LYS A 2 77.33 -21.25 17.55
N GLN A 3 77.46 -22.36 16.79
CA GLN A 3 76.49 -22.73 15.75
C GLN A 3 75.16 -23.20 16.30
N LYS A 4 75.02 -23.86 17.48
CA LYS A 4 73.77 -24.26 18.10
C LYS A 4 73.00 -23.07 18.66
N ILE A 5 73.64 -21.96 18.98
CA ILE A 5 72.99 -20.72 19.48
C ILE A 5 72.38 -19.93 18.33
N ILE A 6 73.03 -19.91 17.16
CA ILE A 6 72.54 -19.21 15.96
C ILE A 6 71.29 -19.94 15.41
N MET A 7 71.29 -21.27 15.33
CA MET A 7 70.13 -22.07 14.89
C MET A 7 68.97 -21.97 15.85
N LYS A 8 69.15 -21.86 17.17
CA LYS A 8 68.04 -21.60 18.12
C LYS A 8 67.46 -20.18 18.00
N LYS A 9 68.30 -19.18 17.67
CA LYS A 9 67.76 -17.79 17.45
C LYS A 9 67.02 -17.65 16.12
N ILE A 10 67.49 -18.35 15.07
CA ILE A 10 66.75 -18.36 13.77
C ILE A 10 65.41 -19.09 13.91
N ASN A 11 65.33 -20.23 14.60
CA ASN A 11 64.07 -20.91 14.86
C ASN A 11 63.10 -20.09 15.76
N LEU A 12 63.63 -19.29 16.70
CA LEU A 12 62.80 -18.44 17.56
C LEU A 12 62.28 -17.22 16.78
N ILE A 13 63.06 -16.64 15.86
CA ILE A 13 62.63 -15.55 14.99
C ILE A 13 61.63 -16.02 13.95
N THR A 14 61.80 -17.23 13.38
CA THR A 14 60.84 -17.83 12.42
C THR A 14 59.52 -18.21 13.11
N ILE A 15 59.58 -18.69 14.36
CA ILE A 15 58.37 -18.96 15.16
C ILE A 15 57.68 -17.65 15.60
N LEU A 16 58.43 -16.57 15.91
CA LEU A 16 57.85 -15.26 16.20
C LEU A 16 57.23 -14.60 14.96
N LEU A 17 57.84 -14.74 13.78
CA LEU A 17 57.28 -14.26 12.48
C LEU A 17 56.08 -15.09 12.03
N LEU A 18 56.03 -16.39 12.35
CA LEU A 18 54.82 -17.20 12.14
C LEU A 18 53.68 -16.88 13.16
N TRP A 19 54.01 -16.44 14.36
CA TRP A 19 53.04 -16.00 15.36
C TRP A 19 52.54 -14.57 15.12
N THR A 20 53.36 -13.68 14.61
CA THR A 20 52.94 -12.33 14.18
C THR A 20 52.18 -12.35 12.83
N GLY A 21 52.49 -13.33 11.96
CA GLY A 21 51.68 -13.56 10.74
C GLY A 21 50.30 -14.20 11.02
N CYS A 22 50.12 -14.89 12.13
CA CYS A 22 48.79 -15.39 12.57
C CYS A 22 47.98 -14.39 13.38
N LEU A 23 48.51 -13.24 13.77
CA LEU A 23 47.78 -12.17 14.47
C LEU A 23 47.32 -11.04 13.53
N ILE A 24 47.54 -11.15 12.20
CA ILE A 24 46.84 -10.47 11.15
C ILE A 24 45.90 -11.48 10.47
N ALA A 25 45.39 -12.44 11.25
CA ALA A 25 44.29 -13.24 10.86
C ALA A 25 42.99 -12.45 11.16
N GLN A 26 42.58 -11.76 10.10
CA GLN A 26 41.16 -11.77 9.71
C GLN A 26 40.20 -11.79 10.91
N ASN A 27 39.60 -10.68 11.17
CA ASN A 27 38.18 -10.71 11.51
C ASN A 27 37.44 -11.29 10.29
N ILE A 28 37.56 -12.60 10.08
CA ILE A 28 36.61 -13.35 9.25
C ILE A 28 35.29 -13.23 10.00
N THR A 29 34.40 -12.45 9.50
CA THR A 29 33.00 -12.42 9.91
C THR A 29 32.48 -13.84 9.72
N GLU A 30 32.39 -14.59 10.81
CA GLU A 30 31.90 -15.97 10.77
C GLU A 30 30.39 -15.88 10.61
N THR A 31 29.95 -15.96 9.34
CA THR A 31 28.50 -16.03 9.01
C THR A 31 28.03 -17.44 9.26
N LYS A 32 26.99 -17.58 10.06
CA LYS A 32 26.50 -18.88 10.51
C LYS A 32 25.12 -19.15 9.95
N LEU A 33 24.95 -20.30 9.31
CA LEU A 33 23.61 -20.85 8.97
C LEU A 33 22.89 -21.24 10.27
N ILE A 34 21.71 -20.66 10.48
CA ILE A 34 20.87 -20.87 11.68
C ILE A 34 19.71 -21.81 11.39
N LYS A 35 19.15 -21.73 10.16
CA LYS A 35 17.98 -22.52 9.75
C LYS A 35 18.04 -22.80 8.26
N ASP A 36 17.86 -24.07 7.87
CA ASP A 36 17.66 -24.50 6.50
C ASP A 36 16.28 -24.12 5.96
N ALA A 37 16.14 -24.09 4.64
CA ALA A 37 14.88 -23.86 3.98
C ALA A 37 13.84 -24.95 4.30
N SER A 38 12.58 -24.57 4.46
CA SER A 38 11.47 -25.51 4.65
C SER A 38 11.29 -26.38 3.40
N LYS A 39 11.02 -27.67 3.60
CA LYS A 39 10.69 -28.63 2.53
C LYS A 39 9.19 -28.80 2.34
N ASN A 40 8.37 -28.18 3.16
CA ASN A 40 6.92 -28.20 3.00
C ASN A 40 6.50 -27.32 1.81
N PRO A 41 5.85 -27.85 0.76
CA PRO A 41 5.55 -27.11 -0.46
C PRO A 41 4.53 -25.95 -0.26
N ILE A 42 3.73 -26.01 0.80
CA ILE A 42 2.81 -24.91 1.13
C ILE A 42 3.55 -23.70 1.70
N ASP A 43 4.68 -23.91 2.36
CA ASP A 43 5.46 -22.88 3.01
C ASP A 43 6.29 -22.07 2.01
N ILE A 44 6.73 -20.86 2.43
CA ILE A 44 7.77 -20.11 1.73
C ILE A 44 9.12 -20.65 2.22
N PRO A 45 9.91 -21.32 1.33
CA PRO A 45 11.21 -21.84 1.73
C PRO A 45 12.19 -20.66 1.89
N TYR A 46 12.95 -20.60 2.97
CA TYR A 46 14.03 -19.63 3.15
C TYR A 46 15.11 -20.18 4.09
N GLU A 47 16.34 -19.79 3.84
CA GLU A 47 17.47 -19.99 4.75
C GLU A 47 17.63 -18.78 5.67
N LYS A 48 18.03 -19.03 6.91
CA LYS A 48 18.36 -17.98 7.87
C LYS A 48 19.82 -18.07 8.27
N TRP A 49 20.50 -16.94 8.11
CA TRP A 49 21.90 -16.76 8.45
C TRP A 49 22.06 -15.64 9.48
N GLU A 50 23.18 -15.62 10.17
CA GLU A 50 23.52 -14.55 11.12
C GLU A 50 25.01 -14.20 11.00
N LEU A 51 25.30 -12.89 10.82
CA LEU A 51 26.66 -12.36 10.82
C LEU A 51 27.15 -12.14 12.25
N SER A 52 28.46 -12.08 12.46
CA SER A 52 29.08 -11.86 13.77
C SER A 52 28.69 -10.52 14.42
N ASN A 53 28.33 -9.50 13.61
CA ASN A 53 27.81 -8.23 14.12
C ASN A 53 26.33 -8.28 14.53
N GLY A 54 25.66 -9.44 14.35
CA GLY A 54 24.30 -9.70 14.75
C GLY A 54 23.26 -9.40 13.68
N LEU A 55 23.67 -9.05 12.45
CA LEU A 55 22.73 -8.91 11.33
C LEU A 55 22.14 -10.28 10.98
N LYS A 56 20.83 -10.38 10.99
CA LYS A 56 20.10 -11.56 10.51
C LYS A 56 19.85 -11.43 9.03
N VAL A 57 20.10 -12.50 8.28
CA VAL A 57 19.91 -12.55 6.85
C VAL A 57 18.97 -13.69 6.50
N LEU A 58 17.91 -13.38 5.77
CA LEU A 58 16.95 -14.34 5.27
C LEU A 58 17.06 -14.40 3.76
N ILE A 59 17.21 -15.60 3.18
CA ILE A 59 17.36 -15.78 1.74
C ILE A 59 16.27 -16.73 1.26
N HIS A 60 15.42 -16.23 0.36
CA HIS A 60 14.40 -17.00 -0.36
C HIS A 60 14.78 -17.06 -1.83
N GLU A 61 15.08 -18.25 -2.30
CA GLU A 61 15.44 -18.57 -3.69
C GLU A 61 14.20 -18.76 -4.54
N ASP A 62 14.06 -17.98 -5.62
CA ASP A 62 12.95 -18.04 -6.57
C ASP A 62 13.43 -17.58 -7.95
N HIS A 63 13.58 -18.52 -8.88
CA HIS A 63 14.09 -18.29 -10.23
C HIS A 63 13.00 -18.14 -11.29
N SER A 64 11.75 -17.89 -10.89
CA SER A 64 10.62 -17.72 -11.82
C SER A 64 10.78 -16.50 -12.74
N ASP A 65 11.33 -15.42 -12.21
CA ASP A 65 11.61 -14.17 -12.93
C ASP A 65 13.02 -13.66 -12.59
N PRO A 66 13.73 -12.99 -13.52
CA PRO A 66 15.09 -12.52 -13.32
C PRO A 66 15.15 -11.24 -12.45
N ILE A 67 14.46 -11.24 -11.32
CA ILE A 67 14.36 -10.11 -10.40
C ILE A 67 14.72 -10.52 -8.98
N VAL A 68 15.21 -9.56 -8.20
CA VAL A 68 15.55 -9.76 -6.79
C VAL A 68 15.01 -8.60 -5.96
N LYS A 69 14.48 -8.91 -4.79
CA LYS A 69 14.11 -7.94 -3.76
C LYS A 69 15.08 -7.98 -2.62
N VAL A 70 15.61 -6.84 -2.27
CA VAL A 70 16.35 -6.58 -1.03
C VAL A 70 15.43 -5.79 -0.10
N HIS A 71 15.23 -6.28 1.13
CA HIS A 71 14.27 -5.78 2.09
C HIS A 71 14.94 -5.76 3.47
N ILE A 72 15.19 -4.56 4.01
CA ILE A 72 15.76 -4.41 5.34
C ILE A 72 14.69 -3.91 6.31
N THR A 73 14.43 -4.70 7.34
CA THR A 73 13.56 -4.33 8.46
C THR A 73 14.39 -3.94 9.66
N TYR A 74 14.29 -2.69 10.09
CA TYR A 74 14.81 -2.25 11.38
C TYR A 74 13.70 -2.33 12.43
N HIS A 75 13.99 -2.94 13.59
CA HIS A 75 13.05 -3.01 14.70
C HIS A 75 13.03 -1.67 15.47
N VAL A 76 12.65 -0.64 14.74
CA VAL A 76 12.47 0.73 15.20
C VAL A 76 11.35 1.41 14.44
N GLY A 77 10.34 1.87 15.13
CA GLY A 77 9.26 2.71 14.67
C GLY A 77 9.03 3.82 15.70
N SER A 78 7.89 4.50 15.63
CA SER A 78 7.56 5.55 16.59
C SER A 78 7.48 5.06 18.04
N ASN A 79 7.32 3.76 18.27
CA ASN A 79 7.33 3.18 19.62
C ASN A 79 8.69 3.27 20.32
N ARG A 80 9.78 3.56 19.60
CA ARG A 80 11.13 3.75 20.16
C ARG A 80 11.46 5.21 20.47
N GLU A 81 10.56 6.10 20.16
CA GLU A 81 10.64 7.51 20.51
C GLU A 81 10.32 7.72 21.98
N THR A 82 10.48 8.95 22.44
CA THR A 82 10.13 9.36 23.79
C THR A 82 9.11 10.48 23.75
N ALA A 83 8.25 10.54 24.78
CA ALA A 83 7.31 11.64 24.91
C ALA A 83 8.03 13.00 24.82
N GLY A 84 7.50 13.92 24.05
CA GLY A 84 8.11 15.23 23.74
C GLY A 84 9.18 15.21 22.66
N LYS A 85 9.48 14.04 22.07
CA LYS A 85 10.39 13.85 20.93
C LYS A 85 9.78 12.84 19.96
N SER A 86 8.55 13.09 19.51
CA SER A 86 7.84 12.26 18.54
C SER A 86 8.16 12.66 17.08
N GLY A 87 8.04 11.71 16.15
CA GLY A 87 8.28 11.91 14.72
C GLY A 87 9.71 11.66 14.26
N PHE A 88 10.63 11.32 15.18
CA PHE A 88 12.04 11.08 14.83
C PHE A 88 12.24 9.86 13.95
N ALA A 89 11.50 8.79 14.19
CA ALA A 89 11.61 7.59 13.37
C ALA A 89 11.18 7.85 11.92
N HIS A 90 10.13 8.65 11.72
CA HIS A 90 9.65 9.05 10.40
C HIS A 90 10.60 10.06 9.72
N LEU A 91 11.04 11.08 10.44
CA LEU A 91 12.03 12.03 9.92
C LEU A 91 13.32 11.28 9.52
N PHE A 92 13.70 10.25 10.29
CA PHE A 92 14.86 9.44 9.98
C PHE A 92 14.62 8.55 8.75
N GLU A 93 13.41 8.05 8.52
CA GLU A 93 13.06 7.37 7.27
C GLU A 93 13.37 8.24 6.07
N HIS A 94 13.01 9.53 6.08
CA HIS A 94 13.33 10.50 5.02
C HIS A 94 14.83 10.76 4.89
N MET A 95 15.52 10.97 6.00
CA MET A 95 16.96 11.24 6.00
C MET A 95 17.78 10.10 5.38
N MET A 96 17.29 8.87 5.42
CA MET A 96 17.95 7.71 4.82
C MET A 96 18.01 7.77 3.27
N PHE A 97 17.29 8.70 2.64
CA PHE A 97 17.36 8.91 1.18
C PHE A 97 18.29 10.06 0.78
N GLN A 98 18.80 10.83 1.75
CA GLN A 98 19.60 12.03 1.53
C GLN A 98 21.10 11.75 1.36
N GLY A 99 21.44 10.58 0.79
CA GLY A 99 22.82 10.14 0.56
C GLY A 99 23.50 9.53 1.78
N SER A 100 24.74 9.14 1.61
CA SER A 100 25.64 8.60 2.61
C SER A 100 27.08 8.93 2.24
N GLU A 101 28.07 8.52 3.01
CA GLU A 101 29.46 8.98 2.78
C GLU A 101 29.99 8.70 1.36
N HIS A 102 29.60 7.55 0.75
CA HIS A 102 30.09 7.14 -0.57
C HIS A 102 29.02 7.25 -1.66
N VAL A 103 27.79 7.64 -1.29
CA VAL A 103 26.67 7.84 -2.20
C VAL A 103 26.18 9.28 -2.05
N GLU A 104 26.45 10.09 -3.07
CA GLU A 104 25.99 11.48 -3.11
C GLU A 104 24.46 11.56 -2.93
N ASP A 105 24.00 12.72 -2.51
CA ASP A 105 22.57 13.00 -2.36
C ASP A 105 21.81 12.68 -3.65
N GLU A 106 20.59 12.16 -3.53
CA GLU A 106 19.71 11.77 -4.64
C GLU A 106 20.25 10.66 -5.56
N LYS A 107 21.52 10.30 -5.43
CA LYS A 107 22.17 9.31 -6.30
C LYS A 107 21.64 7.90 -6.05
N GLY A 108 21.28 7.54 -4.81
CA GLY A 108 20.74 6.21 -4.48
C GLY A 108 19.44 5.91 -5.23
N PRO A 109 18.38 6.73 -5.10
CA PRO A 109 17.16 6.58 -5.88
C PRO A 109 17.39 6.57 -7.39
N ARG A 110 18.32 7.39 -7.88
CA ARG A 110 18.67 7.44 -9.29
C ARG A 110 19.31 6.15 -9.81
N ILE A 111 20.25 5.55 -9.06
CA ILE A 111 20.87 4.26 -9.42
C ILE A 111 19.79 3.15 -9.54
N ILE A 112 18.84 3.10 -8.61
CA ILE A 112 17.75 2.12 -8.66
C ILE A 112 16.82 2.36 -9.85
N ALA A 113 16.49 3.62 -10.14
CA ALA A 113 15.67 4.00 -11.30
C ALA A 113 16.37 3.68 -12.63
N GLU A 114 17.69 3.92 -12.74
CA GLU A 114 18.52 3.56 -13.89
C GLU A 114 18.55 2.05 -14.13
N ALA A 115 18.61 1.27 -13.07
CA ALA A 115 18.49 -0.19 -13.14
C ALA A 115 17.06 -0.67 -13.58
N GLY A 116 16.11 0.24 -13.74
CA GLY A 116 14.70 -0.09 -13.98
C GLY A 116 13.98 -0.62 -12.75
N GLY A 117 14.59 -0.51 -11.58
CA GLY A 117 14.06 -0.98 -10.32
C GLY A 117 13.04 -0.04 -9.68
N GLN A 118 12.50 -0.51 -8.58
CA GLN A 118 11.61 0.23 -7.69
C GLN A 118 12.24 0.27 -6.31
N LEU A 119 12.15 1.42 -5.65
CA LEU A 119 12.53 1.57 -4.25
C LEU A 119 11.42 2.27 -3.49
N ASN A 120 11.29 1.93 -2.21
CA ASN A 120 10.44 2.64 -1.28
C ASN A 120 10.84 2.32 0.16
N ALA A 121 10.25 3.04 1.11
CA ALA A 121 10.30 2.75 2.52
C ALA A 121 8.90 2.81 3.11
N ASN A 122 8.73 2.28 4.30
CA ASN A 122 7.54 2.52 5.11
C ASN A 122 7.86 2.34 6.59
N ILE A 123 7.20 3.14 7.39
CA ILE A 123 7.27 3.09 8.84
C ILE A 123 5.90 2.80 9.45
N ASN A 124 5.91 2.15 10.60
CA ASN A 124 4.74 2.06 11.48
C ASN A 124 5.17 2.27 12.95
N PHE A 125 4.29 2.00 13.90
CA PHE A 125 4.62 2.13 15.31
C PHE A 125 5.83 1.29 15.74
N ASP A 126 6.06 0.13 15.12
CA ASP A 126 6.95 -0.91 15.64
C ASP A 126 8.20 -1.14 14.78
N ARG A 127 8.20 -0.75 13.50
CA ARG A 127 9.30 -1.00 12.57
C ARG A 127 9.42 0.06 11.49
N THR A 128 10.64 0.16 10.91
CA THR A 128 10.91 0.87 9.65
C THR A 128 11.49 -0.12 8.64
N VAL A 129 11.03 -0.07 7.41
CA VAL A 129 11.45 -0.95 6.32
C VAL A 129 11.91 -0.14 5.13
N TYR A 130 13.06 -0.52 4.57
CA TYR A 130 13.56 -0.04 3.26
C TYR A 130 13.63 -1.21 2.32
N PHE A 131 13.17 -1.03 1.09
CA PHE A 131 13.18 -2.12 0.13
C PHE A 131 13.35 -1.66 -1.31
N GLN A 132 14.05 -2.49 -2.08
CA GLN A 132 14.24 -2.31 -3.52
C GLN A 132 13.90 -3.62 -4.23
N THR A 133 13.28 -3.50 -5.39
CA THR A 133 13.13 -4.61 -6.34
C THR A 133 13.81 -4.21 -7.63
N VAL A 134 14.78 -4.99 -8.06
CA VAL A 134 15.61 -4.72 -9.25
C VAL A 134 15.77 -5.98 -10.08
N PRO A 135 16.19 -5.87 -11.36
CA PRO A 135 16.73 -7.03 -12.08
C PRO A 135 17.87 -7.69 -11.30
N SER A 136 17.91 -9.03 -11.26
CA SER A 136 18.80 -9.80 -10.38
C SER A 136 20.29 -9.50 -10.55
N ASN A 137 20.69 -9.05 -11.74
CA ASN A 137 22.06 -8.64 -12.04
C ASN A 137 22.52 -7.37 -11.29
N HIS A 138 21.61 -6.63 -10.63
CA HIS A 138 21.89 -5.46 -9.81
C HIS A 138 21.96 -5.75 -8.31
N LEU A 139 21.89 -7.01 -7.87
CA LEU A 139 21.91 -7.38 -6.46
C LEU A 139 23.10 -6.76 -5.71
N GLU A 140 24.31 -6.86 -6.25
CA GLU A 140 25.51 -6.32 -5.61
C GLU A 140 25.42 -4.79 -5.42
N THR A 141 24.89 -4.08 -6.42
CA THR A 141 24.66 -2.62 -6.36
C THR A 141 23.70 -2.25 -5.22
N VAL A 142 22.61 -3.00 -5.06
CA VAL A 142 21.64 -2.73 -3.98
C VAL A 142 22.22 -3.04 -2.61
N LEU A 143 22.96 -4.13 -2.45
CA LEU A 143 23.62 -4.47 -1.18
C LEU A 143 24.68 -3.42 -0.80
N TRP A 144 25.41 -2.89 -1.78
CA TRP A 144 26.35 -1.79 -1.58
C TRP A 144 25.61 -0.52 -1.07
N LEU A 145 24.51 -0.10 -1.73
CA LEU A 145 23.70 1.05 -1.32
C LEU A 145 23.16 0.89 0.11
N GLU A 146 22.55 -0.26 0.40
CA GLU A 146 21.93 -0.51 1.71
C GLU A 146 22.96 -0.56 2.84
N SER A 147 24.11 -1.17 2.59
CA SER A 147 25.18 -1.24 3.57
C SER A 147 25.86 0.12 3.80
N ASP A 148 25.95 0.95 2.76
CA ASP A 148 26.48 2.31 2.91
C ASP A 148 25.53 3.17 3.77
N ARG A 149 24.24 3.07 3.50
CA ARG A 149 23.21 3.70 4.34
C ARG A 149 23.26 3.22 5.79
N MET A 150 23.41 1.92 6.03
CA MET A 150 23.48 1.35 7.39
C MET A 150 24.74 1.76 8.15
N GLY A 151 25.89 1.77 7.49
CA GLY A 151 27.20 1.95 8.13
C GLY A 151 27.76 3.37 8.09
N PHE A 152 27.41 4.17 7.08
CA PHE A 152 28.13 5.41 6.74
C PHE A 152 27.21 6.64 6.57
N LEU A 153 25.94 6.54 6.94
CA LEU A 153 24.97 7.65 6.80
C LEU A 153 25.40 8.89 7.58
N LEU A 154 25.80 8.75 8.85
CA LEU A 154 26.01 9.89 9.75
C LEU A 154 27.08 10.88 9.29
N ASN A 155 28.00 10.47 8.43
CA ASN A 155 29.01 11.36 7.85
C ASN A 155 28.46 12.27 6.74
N ALA A 156 27.29 11.95 6.18
CA ALA A 156 26.66 12.72 5.11
C ALA A 156 25.46 13.57 5.61
N VAL A 157 25.08 13.40 6.87
CA VAL A 157 23.94 14.15 7.46
C VAL A 157 24.43 15.49 8.04
N ASP A 158 23.98 16.58 7.45
CA ASP A 158 24.25 17.96 7.87
C ASP A 158 22.97 18.73 8.25
N GLN A 159 23.15 19.99 8.66
CA GLN A 159 22.04 20.84 9.12
C GLN A 159 21.08 21.22 7.97
N GLU A 160 21.60 21.46 6.77
CA GLU A 160 20.82 21.88 5.62
C GLU A 160 19.86 20.77 5.18
N LYS A 161 20.35 19.56 5.02
CA LYS A 161 19.53 18.38 4.72
C LYS A 161 18.48 18.10 5.80
N PHE A 162 18.88 18.22 7.07
CA PHE A 162 17.98 18.04 8.19
C PHE A 162 16.84 19.05 8.16
N ASP A 163 17.15 20.33 7.99
CA ASP A 163 16.13 21.40 7.96
C ASP A 163 15.19 21.24 6.77
N ASN A 164 15.72 20.88 5.58
CA ASN A 164 14.91 20.61 4.40
C ASN A 164 13.95 19.41 4.64
N GLN A 165 14.45 18.27 5.10
CA GLN A 165 13.61 17.10 5.33
C GLN A 165 12.61 17.31 6.46
N ARG A 166 12.90 18.13 7.47
CA ARG A 166 11.94 18.56 8.48
C ARG A 166 10.75 19.27 7.85
N GLU A 167 10.98 20.19 6.92
CA GLU A 167 9.90 20.89 6.21
C GLU A 167 9.11 19.92 5.30
N VAL A 168 9.77 18.99 4.63
CA VAL A 168 9.10 17.94 3.83
C VAL A 168 8.17 17.10 4.70
N VAL A 169 8.62 16.63 5.87
CA VAL A 169 7.80 15.85 6.82
C VAL A 169 6.61 16.65 7.35
N LYS A 170 6.81 17.95 7.64
CA LYS A 170 5.71 18.85 8.04
C LYS A 170 4.66 18.96 6.93
N ASN A 171 5.10 19.16 5.69
CA ASN A 171 4.22 19.23 4.52
C ASN A 171 3.49 17.92 4.28
N GLU A 172 4.16 16.78 4.48
CA GLU A 172 3.52 15.47 4.40
C GLU A 172 2.41 15.33 5.46
N LYS A 173 2.68 15.68 6.71
CA LYS A 173 1.65 15.64 7.77
C LYS A 173 0.42 16.47 7.41
N TYR A 174 0.62 17.66 6.83
CA TYR A 174 -0.48 18.45 6.31
C TYR A 174 -1.23 17.70 5.20
N GLN A 175 -0.53 17.14 4.23
CA GLN A 175 -1.12 16.52 3.05
C GLN A 175 -1.82 15.19 3.35
N VAL A 176 -1.21 14.33 4.17
CA VAL A 176 -1.65 12.93 4.37
C VAL A 176 -2.56 12.79 5.59
N GLN A 177 -2.49 13.70 6.56
CA GLN A 177 -3.30 13.67 7.77
C GLN A 177 -4.26 14.85 7.88
N MET A 178 -3.74 16.06 8.02
CA MET A 178 -4.58 17.21 8.42
C MET A 178 -5.57 17.63 7.33
N GLN A 179 -5.31 17.35 6.06
CA GLN A 179 -6.21 17.70 4.94
C GLN A 179 -7.03 16.54 4.42
N GLN A 180 -6.68 15.30 4.78
CA GLN A 180 -7.49 14.17 4.35
C GLN A 180 -8.73 14.04 5.24
N PRO A 181 -9.88 13.72 4.65
CA PRO A 181 -11.06 13.37 5.42
C PRO A 181 -10.72 12.30 6.46
N TYR A 182 -11.09 12.52 7.71
CA TYR A 182 -10.84 11.65 8.87
C TYR A 182 -9.36 11.48 9.26
N GLY A 183 -8.43 12.21 8.65
CA GLY A 183 -6.98 11.97 8.78
C GLY A 183 -6.43 12.12 10.20
N MET A 184 -7.06 12.95 11.05
CA MET A 184 -6.65 13.12 12.45
C MET A 184 -7.24 12.09 13.42
N SER A 185 -8.14 11.21 12.95
CA SER A 185 -8.86 10.26 13.80
C SER A 185 -7.93 9.33 14.58
N GLY A 186 -6.89 8.80 13.91
CA GLY A 186 -5.93 7.89 14.55
C GLY A 186 -5.07 8.56 15.62
N GLU A 187 -4.65 9.82 15.40
CA GLU A 187 -3.88 10.60 16.37
C GLU A 187 -4.70 10.86 17.63
N ILE A 188 -5.95 11.32 17.47
CA ILE A 188 -6.86 11.62 18.59
C ILE A 188 -7.22 10.35 19.35
N LEU A 189 -7.46 9.24 18.64
CA LEU A 189 -7.71 7.95 19.26
C LEU A 189 -6.49 7.49 20.09
N GLY A 190 -5.28 7.57 19.54
CA GLY A 190 -4.05 7.18 20.22
C GLY A 190 -3.83 7.95 21.50
N GLN A 191 -3.99 9.28 21.47
CA GLN A 191 -3.89 10.14 22.66
C GLN A 191 -4.92 9.79 23.73
N THR A 192 -6.12 9.36 23.34
CA THR A 192 -7.23 9.06 24.25
C THR A 192 -7.12 7.66 24.83
N LEU A 193 -6.78 6.67 24.00
CA LEU A 193 -6.76 5.25 24.38
C LEU A 193 -5.51 4.91 25.19
N TYR A 194 -4.35 5.43 24.81
CA TYR A 194 -3.08 5.12 25.44
C TYR A 194 -2.64 6.21 26.40
N PRO A 195 -2.18 5.84 27.62
CA PRO A 195 -1.63 6.83 28.54
C PRO A 195 -0.37 7.51 27.95
N PRO A 196 -0.02 8.74 28.38
CA PRO A 196 1.13 9.48 27.85
C PRO A 196 2.48 8.76 27.92
N SER A 197 2.63 7.79 28.81
CA SER A 197 3.84 6.95 28.91
C SER A 197 3.85 5.74 27.99
N HIS A 198 2.76 5.47 27.27
CA HIS A 198 2.65 4.34 26.36
C HIS A 198 3.18 4.72 24.97
N PRO A 199 4.03 3.89 24.35
CA PRO A 199 4.63 4.20 23.04
C PRO A 199 3.65 4.39 21.88
N TYR A 200 2.40 3.99 22.02
CA TYR A 200 1.36 4.21 20.98
C TYR A 200 0.48 5.46 21.24
N ASN A 201 0.87 6.30 22.23
CA ASN A 201 0.12 7.52 22.53
C ASN A 201 0.29 8.61 21.45
N TRP A 202 1.48 8.71 20.83
CA TRP A 202 1.78 9.71 19.82
C TRP A 202 1.70 9.19 18.39
N PRO A 203 1.43 10.04 17.40
CA PRO A 203 1.33 9.63 15.99
C PRO A 203 2.69 9.27 15.41
N ILE A 204 2.69 8.41 14.38
CA ILE A 204 3.91 7.96 13.70
C ILE A 204 4.69 9.13 13.08
N VAL A 205 3.98 10.09 12.47
CA VAL A 205 4.60 11.30 11.88
C VAL A 205 5.13 12.25 12.96
N GLY A 206 4.67 12.08 14.21
CA GLY A 206 5.01 12.96 15.33
C GLY A 206 4.07 14.17 15.46
N TYR A 207 4.18 14.85 16.58
CA TYR A 207 3.52 16.14 16.79
C TYR A 207 4.32 17.26 16.10
N MET A 208 3.62 18.26 15.54
CA MET A 208 4.28 19.38 14.85
C MET A 208 5.29 20.10 15.74
N ASP A 209 4.94 20.33 17.01
CA ASP A 209 5.82 20.99 17.98
C ASP A 209 7.10 20.18 18.29
N ASP A 210 7.00 18.85 18.29
CA ASP A 210 8.16 17.96 18.51
C ASP A 210 9.08 17.99 17.31
N ILE A 211 8.53 17.92 16.08
CA ILE A 211 9.28 18.03 14.83
C ILE A 211 9.98 19.38 14.72
N GLU A 212 9.32 20.47 15.08
CA GLU A 212 9.88 21.83 15.05
C GLU A 212 11.06 22.00 16.00
N ARG A 213 10.99 21.38 17.18
CA ARG A 213 12.06 21.45 18.19
C ARG A 213 13.17 20.42 17.98
N ALA A 214 13.00 19.50 17.06
CA ALA A 214 14.00 18.47 16.78
C ALA A 214 15.35 19.10 16.39
N THR A 215 16.43 18.53 16.90
CA THR A 215 17.80 18.94 16.58
C THR A 215 18.52 17.83 15.79
N LEU A 216 19.54 18.24 15.03
CA LEU A 216 20.40 17.30 14.32
C LEU A 216 21.10 16.31 15.26
N ASP A 217 21.47 16.74 16.47
CA ASP A 217 22.09 15.85 17.47
C ASP A 217 21.11 14.79 17.98
N ASP A 218 19.84 15.17 18.18
CA ASP A 218 18.79 14.22 18.55
C ASP A 218 18.62 13.15 17.46
N LEU A 219 18.61 13.58 16.20
CA LEU A 219 18.52 12.67 15.05
C LEU A 219 19.71 11.70 15.00
N LYS A 220 20.95 12.20 15.12
CA LYS A 220 22.16 11.38 15.15
C LYS A 220 22.16 10.37 16.30
N ASN A 221 21.73 10.80 17.49
CA ASN A 221 21.59 9.92 18.65
C ASN A 221 20.54 8.83 18.42
N PHE A 222 19.42 9.15 17.77
CA PHE A 222 18.39 8.16 17.42
C PHE A 222 18.92 7.07 16.50
N PHE A 223 19.72 7.43 15.48
CA PHE A 223 20.38 6.45 14.63
C PHE A 223 21.31 5.53 15.40
N LEU A 224 22.22 6.07 16.21
CA LEU A 224 23.19 5.29 16.99
C LEU A 224 22.53 4.29 17.94
N ARG A 225 21.31 4.61 18.40
CA ARG A 225 20.54 3.73 19.29
C ARG A 225 19.89 2.56 18.55
N TRP A 226 19.33 2.80 17.37
CA TRP A 226 18.32 1.89 16.82
C TRP A 226 18.69 1.28 15.45
N TYR A 227 19.59 1.90 14.66
CA TYR A 227 19.89 1.47 13.29
C TYR A 227 21.14 0.58 13.18
N GLY A 228 21.53 -0.08 14.26
CA GLY A 228 22.62 -1.06 14.22
C GLY A 228 22.22 -2.38 13.55
N PRO A 229 23.19 -3.14 12.97
CA PRO A 229 22.93 -4.40 12.28
C PRO A 229 22.27 -5.46 13.17
N ASN A 230 22.53 -5.46 14.46
CA ASN A 230 21.90 -6.37 15.44
C ASN A 230 20.44 -6.06 15.73
N ASN A 231 19.91 -4.94 15.23
CA ASN A 231 18.50 -4.56 15.29
C ASN A 231 17.84 -4.61 13.90
N ALA A 232 18.50 -5.24 12.92
CA ALA A 232 18.05 -5.32 11.54
C ALA A 232 17.87 -6.77 11.07
N ILE A 233 16.96 -6.95 10.12
CA ILE A 233 16.76 -8.19 9.36
C ILE A 233 16.89 -7.82 7.88
N LEU A 234 17.91 -8.36 7.22
CA LEU A 234 18.08 -8.29 5.77
C LEU A 234 17.42 -9.50 5.14
N THR A 235 16.44 -9.27 4.29
CA THR A 235 15.76 -10.31 3.53
C THR A 235 16.05 -10.14 2.05
N ILE A 236 16.57 -11.18 1.40
CA ILE A 236 16.83 -11.23 -0.03
C ILE A 236 15.93 -12.30 -0.63
N SER A 237 15.10 -11.93 -1.59
CA SER A 237 14.10 -12.84 -2.18
C SER A 237 14.10 -12.69 -3.71
N GLY A 238 14.13 -13.78 -4.44
CA GLY A 238 14.07 -13.81 -5.90
C GLY A 238 15.18 -14.62 -6.54
N ASP A 239 15.60 -14.22 -7.74
CA ASP A 239 16.57 -14.93 -8.58
C ASP A 239 18.01 -14.80 -8.03
N VAL A 240 18.26 -15.50 -6.94
CA VAL A 240 19.50 -15.51 -6.20
C VAL A 240 19.64 -16.79 -5.39
N THR A 241 20.85 -17.34 -5.30
CA THR A 241 21.19 -18.46 -4.41
C THR A 241 21.89 -17.96 -3.14
N PRO A 242 21.82 -18.71 -2.02
CA PRO A 242 22.61 -18.40 -0.81
C PRO A 242 24.12 -18.33 -1.08
N GLN A 243 24.62 -19.14 -1.99
CA GLN A 243 26.04 -19.18 -2.38
C GLN A 243 26.49 -17.88 -3.08
N GLU A 244 25.59 -17.22 -3.79
CA GLU A 244 25.82 -15.90 -4.41
C GLU A 244 25.64 -14.76 -3.41
N ALA A 245 24.58 -14.80 -2.59
CA ALA A 245 24.22 -13.71 -1.72
C ALA A 245 25.15 -13.56 -0.50
N ILE A 246 25.48 -14.65 0.20
CA ILE A 246 26.21 -14.61 1.48
C ILE A 246 27.59 -13.93 1.33
N PRO A 247 28.43 -14.25 0.33
CA PRO A 247 29.71 -13.55 0.16
C PRO A 247 29.56 -12.04 -0.07
N LEU A 248 28.52 -11.60 -0.77
CA LEU A 248 28.22 -10.18 -0.98
C LEU A 248 27.76 -9.51 0.33
N VAL A 249 26.89 -10.18 1.09
CA VAL A 249 26.45 -9.69 2.41
C VAL A 249 27.63 -9.57 3.37
N GLU A 250 28.51 -10.55 3.44
CA GLU A 250 29.75 -10.50 4.24
C GLU A 250 30.65 -9.35 3.81
N LYS A 251 30.84 -9.17 2.51
CA LYS A 251 31.67 -8.09 1.94
C LYS A 251 31.16 -6.72 2.39
N TYR A 252 29.86 -6.46 2.25
CA TYR A 252 29.30 -5.12 2.42
C TYR A 252 28.84 -4.82 3.84
N PHE A 253 28.30 -5.79 4.58
CA PHE A 253 27.75 -5.59 5.92
C PHE A 253 28.67 -6.07 7.04
N GLY A 254 29.66 -6.91 6.74
CA GLY A 254 30.50 -7.54 7.76
C GLY A 254 31.38 -6.58 8.56
N SER A 255 31.80 -5.47 7.97
CA SER A 255 32.59 -4.43 8.63
C SER A 255 31.79 -3.51 9.54
N ILE A 256 30.46 -3.46 9.38
CA ILE A 256 29.58 -2.55 10.13
C ILE A 256 29.55 -2.94 11.60
N ASN A 257 29.84 -1.99 12.47
CA ASN A 257 29.91 -2.22 13.89
C ASN A 257 28.54 -2.61 14.48
N ARG A 258 28.54 -3.58 15.39
CA ARG A 258 27.36 -3.92 16.19
C ARG A 258 26.87 -2.70 16.97
N GLY A 259 25.58 -2.41 16.93
CA GLY A 259 24.92 -1.37 17.73
C GLY A 259 24.73 -1.81 19.19
N PRO A 260 24.19 -0.91 20.06
CA PRO A 260 23.82 -1.25 21.43
C PRO A 260 22.81 -2.42 21.44
N GLU A 261 22.75 -3.14 22.56
CA GLU A 261 21.75 -4.19 22.73
C GLU A 261 20.33 -3.57 22.83
N VAL A 262 19.42 -4.03 21.98
CA VAL A 262 18.05 -3.52 21.96
C VAL A 262 17.19 -4.31 22.94
N ARG A 263 16.77 -3.67 24.03
CA ARG A 263 15.89 -4.28 25.03
C ARG A 263 14.48 -4.45 24.48
N LYS A 264 13.87 -5.57 24.82
CA LYS A 264 12.46 -5.81 24.53
C LYS A 264 11.60 -4.78 25.28
N GLN A 265 10.79 -4.03 24.54
CA GLN A 265 9.79 -3.16 25.14
C GLN A 265 8.69 -3.99 25.83
N ARG A 266 8.18 -3.44 26.92
CA ARG A 266 7.03 -3.98 27.65
C ARG A 266 6.11 -2.81 27.96
N ALA A 267 4.99 -2.77 27.30
CA ALA A 267 3.90 -1.87 27.64
C ALA A 267 2.69 -2.69 28.09
N GLN A 268 1.88 -2.12 28.97
CA GLN A 268 0.64 -2.76 29.39
C GLN A 268 -0.47 -2.36 28.41
N VAL A 269 -1.27 -3.34 28.01
CA VAL A 269 -2.52 -3.06 27.28
C VAL A 269 -3.34 -2.07 28.13
N PRO A 270 -3.81 -0.95 27.57
CA PRO A 270 -4.54 0.07 28.30
C PRO A 270 -5.84 -0.49 28.89
N ARG A 271 -6.27 0.09 30.01
CA ARG A 271 -7.53 -0.27 30.67
C ARG A 271 -8.48 0.89 30.64
N VAL A 272 -9.59 0.73 29.96
CA VAL A 272 -10.69 1.71 29.93
C VAL A 272 -11.68 1.36 31.04
N SER A 273 -11.79 2.21 32.06
CA SER A 273 -12.65 1.99 33.23
C SER A 273 -14.05 2.60 33.11
N SER A 274 -14.20 3.58 32.26
CA SER A 274 -15.48 4.22 31.89
C SER A 274 -15.46 4.50 30.40
N ASP A 275 -16.62 4.65 29.77
CA ASP A 275 -16.65 5.09 28.35
C ASP A 275 -16.02 6.48 28.25
N ILE A 276 -15.12 6.65 27.26
CA ILE A 276 -14.40 7.90 27.00
C ILE A 276 -14.83 8.40 25.64
N TYR A 277 -15.39 9.60 25.59
CA TYR A 277 -15.82 10.25 24.36
C TYR A 277 -14.73 11.21 23.89
N THR A 278 -14.36 11.07 22.65
CA THR A 278 -13.40 11.94 21.98
C THR A 278 -13.82 12.19 20.54
N GLY A 279 -13.16 13.11 19.87
CA GLY A 279 -13.45 13.41 18.48
C GLY A 279 -13.13 14.86 18.10
N TYR A 280 -13.44 15.21 16.85
CA TYR A 280 -13.19 16.53 16.29
C TYR A 280 -14.15 16.83 15.15
N THR A 281 -14.14 18.10 14.74
CA THR A 281 -14.90 18.58 13.57
C THR A 281 -13.98 18.67 12.37
N ASP A 282 -14.37 18.02 11.27
CA ASP A 282 -13.58 17.93 10.05
C ASP A 282 -14.37 18.37 8.82
N ASN A 283 -13.66 18.69 7.74
CA ASN A 283 -14.26 19.05 6.46
C ASN A 283 -14.69 17.77 5.69
N ILE A 284 -15.55 17.00 6.32
CA ILE A 284 -16.15 15.77 5.79
C ILE A 284 -17.64 15.97 5.49
N TYR A 285 -18.22 15.04 4.75
CA TYR A 285 -19.66 14.97 4.52
C TYR A 285 -20.34 13.91 5.38
N LEU A 286 -19.73 12.72 5.49
CA LEU A 286 -20.27 11.59 6.24
C LEU A 286 -19.74 11.59 7.67
N PRO A 287 -20.59 11.68 8.70
CA PRO A 287 -20.16 11.50 10.08
C PRO A 287 -19.56 10.11 10.32
N MET A 288 -18.52 10.03 11.17
CA MET A 288 -17.94 8.74 11.56
C MET A 288 -18.03 8.54 13.07
N THR A 289 -18.45 7.35 13.47
CA THR A 289 -18.33 6.86 14.85
C THR A 289 -17.45 5.61 14.84
N ASP A 290 -16.41 5.63 15.65
CA ASP A 290 -15.51 4.49 15.86
C ASP A 290 -15.46 4.13 17.34
N MET A 291 -16.01 2.97 17.70
CA MET A 291 -16.02 2.46 19.08
C MET A 291 -14.92 1.44 19.24
N VAL A 292 -13.92 1.74 20.08
CA VAL A 292 -12.67 1.02 20.18
C VAL A 292 -12.46 0.40 21.54
N PHE A 293 -12.13 -0.89 21.54
CA PHE A 293 -11.78 -1.67 22.73
C PHE A 293 -10.31 -2.09 22.66
N PRO A 294 -9.50 -1.87 23.73
CA PRO A 294 -8.14 -2.35 23.77
C PRO A 294 -8.08 -3.87 23.87
N THR A 295 -7.14 -4.47 23.11
CA THR A 295 -6.96 -5.91 23.01
C THR A 295 -5.49 -6.33 23.15
N VAL A 296 -5.13 -7.48 22.64
CA VAL A 296 -3.85 -8.17 22.79
C VAL A 296 -2.84 -7.83 21.70
N PRO A 297 -1.54 -7.98 21.95
CA PRO A 297 -0.50 -7.84 20.95
C PRO A 297 -0.49 -9.00 19.95
N ASN A 298 0.28 -8.82 18.87
CA ASN A 298 0.52 -9.84 17.85
C ASN A 298 0.98 -11.17 18.44
N TYR A 299 0.54 -12.26 17.85
CA TYR A 299 0.85 -13.64 18.25
C TYR A 299 0.48 -13.99 19.71
N HIS A 300 -0.40 -13.19 20.32
CA HIS A 300 -1.04 -13.61 21.57
C HIS A 300 -2.05 -14.74 21.27
N LYS A 301 -2.23 -15.67 22.20
CA LYS A 301 -3.13 -16.82 22.04
C LYS A 301 -4.60 -16.47 21.73
N ASP A 302 -5.03 -15.26 22.04
CA ASP A 302 -6.39 -14.77 21.80
C ASP A 302 -6.53 -13.98 20.49
N GLU A 303 -5.43 -13.66 19.80
CA GLU A 303 -5.41 -12.83 18.57
C GLU A 303 -6.25 -13.46 17.46
N ALA A 304 -5.95 -14.69 17.03
CA ALA A 304 -6.67 -15.36 15.94
C ALA A 304 -8.19 -15.46 16.19
N ALA A 305 -8.58 -15.68 17.44
CA ALA A 305 -10.00 -15.73 17.80
C ALA A 305 -10.66 -14.34 17.76
N LEU A 306 -9.91 -13.25 18.02
CA LEU A 306 -10.38 -11.86 17.88
C LEU A 306 -10.49 -11.46 16.40
N ASP A 307 -9.55 -11.87 15.56
CA ASP A 307 -9.62 -11.63 14.10
C ASP A 307 -10.86 -12.30 13.52
N ILE A 308 -11.10 -13.58 13.87
CA ILE A 308 -12.29 -14.33 13.46
C ILE A 308 -13.56 -13.67 14.00
N LEU A 309 -13.57 -13.19 15.25
CA LEU A 309 -14.72 -12.49 15.83
C LEU A 309 -15.05 -11.22 15.00
N ALA A 310 -14.04 -10.44 14.64
CA ALA A 310 -14.24 -9.23 13.84
C ALA A 310 -14.82 -9.56 12.46
N ALA A 311 -14.30 -10.59 11.80
CA ALA A 311 -14.80 -11.04 10.49
C ALA A 311 -16.26 -11.51 10.57
N LEU A 312 -16.60 -12.32 11.56
CA LEU A 312 -17.99 -12.78 11.78
C LEU A 312 -18.98 -11.65 12.01
N MET A 313 -18.54 -10.55 12.67
CA MET A 313 -19.42 -9.43 12.98
C MET A 313 -19.57 -8.43 11.83
N GLY A 314 -18.51 -8.21 11.00
CA GLY A 314 -18.48 -7.04 10.14
C GLY A 314 -17.97 -7.19 8.71
N GLN A 315 -17.42 -8.33 8.28
CA GLN A 315 -16.70 -8.37 6.99
C GLN A 315 -17.54 -8.81 5.77
N SER A 316 -18.75 -9.30 5.94
CA SER A 316 -19.56 -9.78 4.81
C SER A 316 -20.93 -9.10 4.71
N LYS A 317 -21.58 -9.19 3.54
CA LYS A 317 -22.98 -8.77 3.39
C LYS A 317 -23.94 -9.57 4.28
N LYS A 318 -23.54 -10.77 4.76
CA LYS A 318 -24.31 -11.57 5.76
C LYS A 318 -24.11 -11.04 7.18
N SER A 319 -23.04 -10.30 7.46
CA SER A 319 -22.70 -9.82 8.79
C SER A 319 -23.81 -8.95 9.39
N ILE A 320 -23.90 -8.96 10.72
CA ILE A 320 -24.94 -8.20 11.39
C ILE A 320 -24.74 -6.69 11.26
N PHE A 321 -23.50 -6.22 11.19
CA PHE A 321 -23.19 -4.80 11.00
C PHE A 321 -23.60 -4.33 9.61
N TYR A 322 -23.36 -5.11 8.55
CA TYR A 322 -23.87 -4.78 7.23
C TYR A 322 -25.41 -4.69 7.23
N LYS A 323 -26.10 -5.67 7.80
CA LYS A 323 -27.58 -5.70 7.83
C LYS A 323 -28.18 -4.54 8.61
N ASN A 324 -27.65 -4.24 9.81
CA ASN A 324 -28.24 -3.26 10.71
C ASN A 324 -27.90 -1.81 10.34
N PHE A 325 -26.85 -1.58 9.54
CA PHE A 325 -26.40 -0.24 9.16
C PHE A 325 -26.49 0.02 7.66
N VAL A 326 -25.89 -0.83 6.82
CA VAL A 326 -25.79 -0.56 5.38
C VAL A 326 -27.09 -0.95 4.65
N LYS A 327 -27.57 -2.17 4.86
CA LYS A 327 -28.82 -2.64 4.24
C LYS A 327 -30.05 -1.88 4.75
N SER A 328 -30.03 -1.45 6.01
CA SER A 328 -31.07 -0.62 6.62
C SER A 328 -31.00 0.87 6.25
N GLU A 329 -30.07 1.25 5.39
CA GLU A 329 -29.84 2.62 4.91
C GLU A 329 -29.53 3.66 6.01
N LYS A 330 -28.96 3.26 7.14
CA LYS A 330 -28.47 4.15 8.20
C LYS A 330 -27.06 4.65 7.94
N ALA A 331 -26.24 3.84 7.25
CA ALA A 331 -24.86 4.16 6.94
C ALA A 331 -24.49 3.74 5.52
N ILE A 332 -23.46 4.40 4.97
CA ILE A 332 -22.86 3.96 3.71
C ILE A 332 -21.94 2.76 3.94
N GLN A 333 -21.30 2.73 5.11
CA GLN A 333 -20.34 1.70 5.47
C GLN A 333 -20.40 1.42 6.98
N ALA A 334 -20.32 0.15 7.33
CA ALA A 334 -20.17 -0.30 8.70
C ALA A 334 -19.30 -1.56 8.69
N PHE A 335 -18.21 -1.55 9.43
CA PHE A 335 -17.27 -2.66 9.48
C PHE A 335 -16.73 -2.87 10.89
N VAL A 336 -16.26 -4.09 11.13
CA VAL A 336 -15.61 -4.48 12.39
C VAL A 336 -14.23 -5.00 12.04
N SER A 337 -13.22 -4.52 12.76
CA SER A 337 -11.84 -4.94 12.54
C SER A 337 -11.11 -5.17 13.85
N HIS A 338 -10.14 -6.07 13.83
CA HIS A 338 -9.17 -6.26 14.91
C HIS A 338 -7.77 -5.96 14.38
N GLN A 339 -7.04 -5.11 15.08
CA GLN A 339 -5.69 -4.70 14.72
C GLN A 339 -4.75 -5.00 15.88
N SER A 340 -3.86 -5.96 15.71
CA SER A 340 -2.80 -6.25 16.66
C SER A 340 -1.48 -5.61 16.22
N ARG A 341 -0.72 -5.08 17.20
CA ARG A 341 0.62 -4.54 17.04
C ARG A 341 1.56 -5.24 18.04
N GLU A 342 2.84 -4.88 18.10
CA GLU A 342 3.82 -5.55 18.97
C GLU A 342 3.46 -5.45 20.46
N LEU A 343 2.88 -4.35 20.93
CA LEU A 343 2.68 -4.06 22.35
C LEU A 343 1.21 -4.17 22.80
N SER A 344 0.27 -3.92 21.93
CA SER A 344 -1.17 -3.88 22.20
C SER A 344 -1.96 -4.09 20.90
N GLY A 345 -3.25 -4.40 21.01
CA GLY A 345 -4.19 -4.42 19.90
C GLY A 345 -5.43 -3.57 20.18
N GLU A 346 -6.21 -3.36 19.13
CA GLU A 346 -7.43 -2.56 19.12
C GLU A 346 -8.53 -3.33 18.37
N PHE A 347 -9.76 -3.32 18.91
CA PHE A 347 -10.92 -3.89 18.28
C PHE A 347 -11.91 -2.76 17.99
N HIS A 348 -12.19 -2.54 16.71
CA HIS A 348 -12.95 -1.41 16.19
C HIS A 348 -14.34 -1.80 15.71
N PHE A 349 -15.32 -0.96 16.02
CA PHE A 349 -16.64 -0.95 15.42
C PHE A 349 -16.82 0.42 14.76
N THR A 350 -16.63 0.48 13.44
CA THR A 350 -16.61 1.74 12.69
C THR A 350 -17.85 1.87 11.83
N VAL A 351 -18.55 3.01 11.94
CA VAL A 351 -19.76 3.33 11.16
C VAL A 351 -19.59 4.70 10.51
N LEU A 352 -19.67 4.74 9.17
CA LEU A 352 -19.81 5.96 8.39
C LEU A 352 -21.29 6.14 8.06
N SER A 353 -21.97 6.93 8.88
CA SER A 353 -23.41 7.10 8.82
C SER A 353 -23.84 8.20 7.85
N PHE A 354 -25.08 8.13 7.37
CA PHE A 354 -25.66 9.23 6.60
C PHE A 354 -25.99 10.41 7.52
N PRO A 355 -25.64 11.65 7.15
CA PRO A 355 -25.91 12.80 8.00
C PRO A 355 -27.41 13.10 8.10
N ASP A 356 -27.89 13.38 9.29
CA ASP A 356 -29.20 14.05 9.50
C ASP A 356 -28.96 15.49 9.93
N TRP A 357 -29.11 16.41 8.99
CA TRP A 357 -28.89 17.84 9.23
C TRP A 357 -30.01 18.55 10.00
N GLN A 358 -31.08 17.82 10.35
CA GLN A 358 -32.19 18.35 11.11
C GLN A 358 -32.16 17.94 12.58
N GLU A 359 -31.43 16.87 12.91
CA GLU A 359 -31.27 16.38 14.28
C GLU A 359 -30.14 17.12 15.00
N ASP A 360 -30.28 17.31 16.32
CA ASP A 360 -29.19 17.77 17.18
C ASP A 360 -28.02 16.81 17.08
N ILE A 361 -26.82 17.34 16.86
CA ILE A 361 -25.62 16.53 16.59
C ILE A 361 -25.28 15.58 17.74
N GLY A 362 -25.53 15.96 18.98
CA GLY A 362 -25.30 15.10 20.15
C GLY A 362 -26.31 13.95 20.22
N ILE A 363 -27.60 14.23 19.93
CA ILE A 363 -28.64 13.19 19.84
C ILE A 363 -28.29 12.23 18.70
N TYR A 364 -27.90 12.74 17.55
CA TYR A 364 -27.50 11.94 16.40
C TYR A 364 -26.41 10.92 16.74
N PHE A 365 -25.27 11.38 17.32
CA PHE A 365 -24.19 10.46 17.66
C PHE A 365 -24.55 9.49 18.79
N ASN A 366 -25.39 9.89 19.74
CA ASN A 366 -25.91 9.00 20.77
C ASN A 366 -26.78 7.88 20.15
N ASN A 367 -27.57 8.20 19.12
CA ASN A 367 -28.38 7.21 18.40
C ASN A 367 -27.50 6.20 17.64
N ILE A 368 -26.44 6.67 16.98
CA ILE A 368 -25.50 5.78 16.28
C ILE A 368 -24.76 4.87 17.28
N GLU A 369 -24.31 5.41 18.42
CA GLU A 369 -23.69 4.61 19.47
C GLU A 369 -24.67 3.54 20.02
N ALA A 370 -25.90 3.92 20.29
CA ALA A 370 -26.94 2.99 20.74
C ALA A 370 -27.19 1.87 19.71
N ASP A 371 -27.26 2.21 18.42
CA ASP A 371 -27.38 1.23 17.34
C ASP A 371 -26.19 0.26 17.28
N ILE A 372 -24.95 0.76 17.48
CA ILE A 372 -23.75 -0.10 17.57
C ILE A 372 -23.88 -1.09 18.74
N ARG A 373 -24.21 -0.59 19.95
CA ARG A 373 -24.36 -1.41 21.15
C ARG A 373 -25.48 -2.44 21.03
N ASN A 374 -26.62 -2.04 20.45
CA ASN A 374 -27.74 -2.95 20.19
C ASN A 374 -27.34 -4.01 19.15
N THR A 375 -26.59 -3.66 18.11
CA THR A 375 -26.09 -4.62 17.12
C THR A 375 -25.13 -5.64 17.73
N ILE A 376 -24.27 -5.21 18.67
CA ILE A 376 -23.40 -6.13 19.44
C ILE A 376 -24.24 -7.07 20.31
N ALA A 377 -25.27 -6.57 20.97
CA ALA A 377 -26.19 -7.40 21.77
C ALA A 377 -26.98 -8.39 20.91
N ASP A 378 -27.49 -7.94 19.77
CA ASP A 378 -28.17 -8.78 18.78
C ASP A 378 -27.28 -9.92 18.28
N TRP A 379 -25.98 -9.62 18.02
CA TRP A 379 -25.01 -10.64 17.62
C TRP A 379 -24.83 -11.70 18.70
N GLU A 380 -24.77 -11.31 19.98
CA GLU A 380 -24.68 -12.25 21.09
C GLU A 380 -25.91 -13.17 21.19
N GLU A 381 -27.11 -12.61 20.97
CA GLU A 381 -28.37 -13.36 21.04
C GLU A 381 -28.48 -14.33 19.85
N LYS A 382 -28.21 -13.86 18.63
CA LYS A 382 -28.35 -14.66 17.41
C LYS A 382 -27.23 -15.69 17.24
N GLY A 383 -26.04 -15.34 17.72
CA GLY A 383 -24.83 -16.14 17.56
C GLY A 383 -24.40 -16.27 16.11
N PHE A 384 -23.57 -17.26 15.83
CA PHE A 384 -23.09 -17.64 14.51
C PHE A 384 -23.10 -19.17 14.37
N SER A 385 -23.16 -19.68 13.15
CA SER A 385 -23.12 -21.13 12.88
C SER A 385 -21.70 -21.64 12.71
N ASP A 386 -21.52 -22.96 12.73
CA ASP A 386 -20.22 -23.60 12.42
C ASP A 386 -19.85 -23.37 10.94
N GLU A 387 -20.86 -23.21 10.08
CA GLU A 387 -20.67 -22.84 8.68
C GLU A 387 -20.11 -21.41 8.57
N ASP A 388 -20.60 -20.44 9.34
CA ASP A 388 -20.06 -19.07 9.37
C ASP A 388 -18.59 -19.06 9.82
N LEU A 389 -18.26 -19.87 10.84
CA LEU A 389 -16.88 -20.02 11.30
C LEU A 389 -15.98 -20.65 10.23
N SER A 390 -16.47 -21.68 9.52
CA SER A 390 -15.73 -22.34 8.44
C SER A 390 -15.47 -21.39 7.27
N MET A 391 -16.47 -20.57 6.89
CA MET A 391 -16.32 -19.57 5.82
C MET A 391 -15.22 -18.54 6.12
N VAL A 392 -15.22 -17.98 7.32
CA VAL A 392 -14.17 -17.03 7.73
C VAL A 392 -12.78 -17.67 7.72
N LYS A 393 -12.67 -18.92 8.16
CA LYS A 393 -11.38 -19.66 8.09
C LYS A 393 -10.91 -19.88 6.67
N THR A 394 -11.81 -20.24 5.75
CA THR A 394 -11.48 -20.41 4.31
C THR A 394 -10.99 -19.11 3.68
N GLU A 395 -11.61 -17.97 4.00
CA GLU A 395 -11.19 -16.65 3.55
C GLU A 395 -9.78 -16.30 4.07
N ILE A 396 -9.52 -16.48 5.37
CA ILE A 396 -8.19 -16.26 5.97
C ILE A 396 -7.13 -17.20 5.36
N GLU A 397 -7.48 -18.45 5.07
CA GLU A 397 -6.59 -19.40 4.39
C GLU A 397 -6.23 -18.90 2.99
N ALA A 398 -7.21 -18.48 2.19
CA ALA A 398 -7.00 -17.93 0.85
C ALA A 398 -6.11 -16.67 0.89
N GLU A 399 -6.32 -15.76 1.83
CA GLU A 399 -5.47 -14.57 2.06
C GLU A 399 -4.05 -14.94 2.51
N THR A 400 -3.92 -16.00 3.32
CA THR A 400 -2.61 -16.48 3.78
C THR A 400 -1.80 -17.08 2.64
N ILE A 401 -2.44 -17.79 1.73
CA ILE A 401 -1.83 -18.33 0.50
C ILE A 401 -1.35 -17.20 -0.41
N ASP A 402 -2.05 -16.07 -0.47
CA ASP A 402 -1.68 -14.90 -1.27
C ASP A 402 -0.32 -14.27 -0.88
N LYS A 403 0.20 -14.57 0.29
CA LYS A 403 1.56 -14.17 0.68
C LYS A 403 2.63 -14.77 -0.24
N LYS A 404 2.31 -15.78 -1.04
CA LYS A 404 3.21 -16.39 -2.04
C LYS A 404 3.18 -15.71 -3.41
N ARG A 405 2.29 -14.78 -3.67
CA ARG A 405 1.99 -14.23 -5.01
C ARG A 405 3.14 -13.45 -5.67
N SER A 406 4.14 -13.00 -4.91
CA SER A 406 5.29 -12.26 -5.42
C SER A 406 6.49 -12.37 -4.48
N ILE A 407 7.70 -12.17 -5.00
CA ILE A 407 8.92 -12.08 -4.17
C ILE A 407 8.79 -10.99 -3.11
N SER A 408 8.07 -9.91 -3.45
CA SER A 408 7.78 -8.81 -2.51
C SER A 408 6.91 -9.26 -1.33
N SER A 409 5.83 -9.99 -1.61
CA SER A 409 4.94 -10.54 -0.57
C SER A 409 5.65 -11.59 0.27
N LYS A 410 6.43 -12.48 -0.38
CA LYS A 410 7.25 -13.51 0.26
C LYS A 410 8.28 -12.88 1.21
N ALA A 411 9.06 -11.89 0.75
CA ALA A 411 10.05 -11.18 1.57
C ALA A 411 9.42 -10.52 2.80
N THR A 412 8.28 -9.84 2.62
CA THR A 412 7.55 -9.18 3.70
C THR A 412 7.03 -10.20 4.73
N ALA A 413 6.47 -11.33 4.26
CA ALA A 413 5.95 -12.38 5.14
C ALA A 413 7.05 -13.01 5.99
N ILE A 414 8.14 -13.49 5.37
CA ILE A 414 9.24 -14.14 6.12
C ILE A 414 9.94 -13.17 7.07
N SER A 415 10.11 -11.90 6.69
CA SER A 415 10.65 -10.86 7.56
C SER A 415 9.75 -10.62 8.79
N THR A 416 8.42 -10.55 8.56
CA THR A 416 7.43 -10.37 9.63
C THR A 416 7.40 -11.56 10.60
N TRP A 417 7.45 -12.78 10.08
CA TRP A 417 7.50 -13.99 10.92
C TRP A 417 8.80 -14.09 11.72
N GLU A 418 9.93 -13.64 11.15
CA GLU A 418 11.18 -13.60 11.90
C GLU A 418 11.14 -12.53 13.00
N TRP A 419 10.62 -11.35 12.69
CA TRP A 419 10.57 -10.24 13.63
C TRP A 419 9.52 -10.45 14.74
N LEU A 420 8.23 -10.54 14.40
CA LEU A 420 7.13 -10.67 15.38
C LEU A 420 7.00 -12.11 15.89
N GLY A 421 7.08 -13.08 15.00
CA GLY A 421 6.91 -14.51 15.27
C GLY A 421 8.17 -15.21 15.77
N ARG A 422 9.31 -14.51 15.79
CA ARG A 422 10.63 -15.06 16.18
C ARG A 422 11.00 -16.31 15.37
N GLY A 423 10.68 -16.32 14.08
CA GLY A 423 10.95 -17.39 13.14
C GLY A 423 10.19 -18.70 13.39
N LYS A 424 9.12 -18.66 14.17
CA LYS A 424 8.30 -19.84 14.50
C LYS A 424 7.16 -20.09 13.52
N TYR A 425 6.82 -19.09 12.71
CA TYR A 425 5.65 -19.14 11.83
C TYR A 425 6.06 -19.28 10.36
N ASN A 426 5.17 -19.82 9.58
CA ASN A 426 5.18 -19.94 8.14
C ASN A 426 3.73 -20.09 7.68
N ILE A 427 3.44 -20.22 6.39
CA ILE A 427 2.07 -20.34 5.85
C ILE A 427 1.30 -21.47 6.54
N SER A 428 1.88 -22.67 6.61
CA SER A 428 1.21 -23.82 7.22
C SER A 428 0.83 -23.59 8.68
N SER A 429 1.73 -23.02 9.48
CA SER A 429 1.47 -22.75 10.90
C SER A 429 0.51 -21.59 11.13
N GLU A 430 0.48 -20.59 10.22
CA GLU A 430 -0.54 -19.54 10.27
C GLU A 430 -1.93 -20.11 9.98
N ILE A 431 -2.06 -20.92 8.94
CA ILE A 431 -3.33 -21.58 8.60
C ILE A 431 -3.79 -22.46 9.79
N GLU A 432 -2.89 -23.27 10.37
CA GLU A 432 -3.20 -24.09 11.54
C GLU A 432 -3.66 -23.26 12.74
N ARG A 433 -3.02 -22.10 12.98
CA ARG A 433 -3.38 -21.19 14.08
C ARG A 433 -4.83 -20.70 13.99
N TYR A 434 -5.28 -20.33 12.78
CA TYR A 434 -6.66 -19.91 12.56
C TYR A 434 -7.63 -21.12 12.52
N ASN A 435 -7.23 -22.21 11.88
CA ASN A 435 -8.07 -23.41 11.80
C ASN A 435 -8.31 -24.08 13.16
N SER A 436 -7.40 -23.92 14.10
CA SER A 436 -7.55 -24.44 15.49
C SER A 436 -8.55 -23.65 16.34
N VAL A 437 -8.95 -22.44 15.96
CA VAL A 437 -9.92 -21.63 16.71
C VAL A 437 -11.28 -22.30 16.75
N THR A 438 -11.85 -22.47 17.94
CA THR A 438 -13.17 -23.07 18.15
C THR A 438 -14.26 -22.00 18.37
N ARG A 439 -15.51 -22.41 18.31
CA ARG A 439 -16.66 -21.57 18.66
C ARG A 439 -16.53 -21.02 20.10
N GLU A 440 -16.08 -21.87 21.01
CA GLU A 440 -15.85 -21.54 22.41
C GLU A 440 -14.78 -20.47 22.56
N ASP A 441 -13.73 -20.53 21.75
CA ASP A 441 -12.66 -19.51 21.74
C ASP A 441 -13.20 -18.15 21.29
N VAL A 442 -13.98 -18.09 20.21
CA VAL A 442 -14.61 -16.85 19.73
C VAL A 442 -15.50 -16.26 20.81
N MET A 443 -16.37 -17.08 21.43
CA MET A 443 -17.24 -16.62 22.51
C MET A 443 -16.47 -16.23 23.78
N ARG A 444 -15.38 -16.88 24.07
CA ARG A 444 -14.48 -16.56 25.19
C ARG A 444 -13.83 -15.18 25.01
N VAL A 445 -13.28 -14.89 23.83
CA VAL A 445 -12.66 -13.58 23.56
C VAL A 445 -13.71 -12.47 23.51
N TYR A 446 -14.89 -12.70 22.93
CA TYR A 446 -16.01 -11.76 23.00
C TYR A 446 -16.34 -11.37 24.44
N LYS A 447 -16.55 -12.35 25.32
CA LYS A 447 -16.86 -12.10 26.75
C LYS A 447 -15.72 -11.40 27.47
N LYS A 448 -14.46 -11.69 27.10
CA LYS A 448 -13.29 -11.15 27.79
C LYS A 448 -12.99 -9.72 27.40
N TYR A 449 -13.13 -9.35 26.10
CA TYR A 449 -12.66 -8.09 25.57
C TYR A 449 -13.75 -7.11 25.18
N ILE A 450 -14.99 -7.59 24.89
CA ILE A 450 -16.06 -6.74 24.33
C ILE A 450 -17.26 -6.68 25.29
N LYS A 451 -17.83 -7.83 25.66
CA LYS A 451 -19.06 -7.88 26.45
C LYS A 451 -18.96 -7.13 27.77
N GLY A 452 -19.77 -6.06 27.93
CA GLY A 452 -19.81 -5.26 29.16
C GLY A 452 -18.54 -4.48 29.45
N LYS A 453 -17.61 -4.39 28.48
CA LYS A 453 -16.41 -3.58 28.60
C LYS A 453 -16.70 -2.12 28.23
N LYS A 454 -15.83 -1.24 28.72
CA LYS A 454 -15.84 0.18 28.40
C LYS A 454 -14.97 0.44 27.18
N ALA A 455 -15.34 1.42 26.38
CA ALA A 455 -14.74 1.75 25.10
C ALA A 455 -14.27 3.21 25.03
N VAL A 456 -13.39 3.49 24.10
CA VAL A 456 -13.20 4.85 23.58
C VAL A 456 -14.15 5.01 22.39
N ILE A 457 -14.97 6.05 22.40
CA ILE A 457 -15.90 6.41 21.34
C ILE A 457 -15.34 7.65 20.65
N ASN A 458 -14.76 7.44 19.47
CA ASN A 458 -14.18 8.50 18.66
C ASN A 458 -15.19 8.95 17.59
N GLN A 459 -15.53 10.24 17.57
CA GLN A 459 -16.56 10.83 16.71
C GLN A 459 -15.95 11.91 15.82
N VAL A 460 -15.96 11.69 14.50
CA VAL A 460 -15.59 12.73 13.54
C VAL A 460 -16.86 13.35 12.98
N ARG A 461 -16.97 14.65 13.18
CA ARG A 461 -18.17 15.45 12.93
C ARG A 461 -17.98 16.32 11.70
N PRO A 462 -18.98 16.41 10.79
CA PRO A 462 -18.87 17.32 9.67
C PRO A 462 -18.99 18.80 10.14
N LYS A 463 -18.22 19.68 9.50
CA LYS A 463 -18.41 21.14 9.67
C LYS A 463 -19.83 21.52 9.20
N SER A 464 -20.61 22.11 10.08
CA SER A 464 -21.97 22.56 9.82
C SER A 464 -22.18 23.96 10.41
N PRO A 465 -23.00 24.82 9.78
CA PRO A 465 -23.37 26.11 10.37
C PRO A 465 -24.05 26.02 11.74
N PHE A 466 -24.58 24.83 12.07
CA PHE A 466 -25.23 24.54 13.36
C PHE A 466 -24.25 24.00 14.43
N VAL A 467 -23.02 23.69 14.05
CA VAL A 467 -21.94 23.19 14.94
C VAL A 467 -20.94 24.32 15.17
N GLU A 468 -21.42 25.46 15.67
CA GLU A 468 -20.58 26.66 15.80
C GLU A 468 -19.48 26.59 16.86
N LYS A 469 -19.53 25.70 17.80
CA LYS A 469 -18.51 25.56 18.85
C LYS A 469 -18.57 24.18 19.54
N LEU A 470 -18.13 23.16 18.87
CA LEU A 470 -17.36 22.16 19.61
C LEU A 470 -15.92 22.61 19.47
N ASP A 471 -15.32 23.02 20.59
CA ASP A 471 -13.90 23.32 20.62
C ASP A 471 -13.20 22.25 19.81
N SER A 472 -12.53 22.68 18.74
CA SER A 472 -11.59 21.82 18.08
C SER A 472 -10.74 21.24 19.20
N MET A 473 -10.87 19.93 19.49
CA MET A 473 -9.83 19.22 20.21
C MET A 473 -8.65 19.25 19.23
N VAL A 474 -8.00 20.40 19.17
CA VAL A 474 -6.75 20.57 18.47
C VAL A 474 -5.85 19.50 19.06
N SER A 475 -5.15 18.76 18.21
CA SER A 475 -4.02 17.93 18.58
C SER A 475 -3.05 18.75 19.43
N ILE A 476 -3.36 18.88 20.73
CA ILE A 476 -2.45 19.45 21.70
C ILE A 476 -1.49 18.31 22.01
N ASN A 477 -0.20 18.52 21.76
CA ASN A 477 0.80 17.58 22.21
C ASN A 477 0.70 17.44 23.76
N PRO A 478 0.08 16.37 24.28
CA PRO A 478 -0.12 16.21 25.73
C PRO A 478 1.20 15.91 26.45
N ASN A 479 2.27 15.72 25.70
CA ASN A 479 3.56 15.25 26.17
C ASN A 479 4.65 16.34 26.14
N ILE A 480 4.30 17.57 25.75
CA ILE A 480 5.28 18.66 25.57
C ILE A 480 6.14 18.94 26.81
N ASP A 481 5.59 18.73 28.00
CA ASP A 481 6.25 18.94 29.27
C ASP A 481 6.76 17.64 29.93
N LEU A 482 6.56 16.48 29.28
CA LEU A 482 7.02 15.20 29.80
C LEU A 482 8.49 14.99 29.45
N ILE A 483 9.37 15.28 30.37
CA ILE A 483 10.79 14.92 30.26
C ILE A 483 10.97 13.51 30.84
N LEU A 484 10.99 12.49 30.00
CA LEU A 484 11.37 11.15 30.41
C LEU A 484 12.90 11.07 30.57
N LYS A 485 13.35 10.44 31.64
CA LYS A 485 14.80 10.17 31.82
C LYS A 485 15.28 9.26 30.71
N GLU A 486 16.34 9.67 30.05
CA GLU A 486 17.02 8.79 29.08
C GLU A 486 17.52 7.50 29.75
N ASP A 487 17.39 6.37 29.08
CA ASP A 487 17.99 5.12 29.53
C ASP A 487 19.52 5.27 29.49
N PRO A 488 20.22 5.07 30.63
CA PRO A 488 21.69 5.23 30.71
C PRO A 488 22.47 4.39 29.67
N GLN A 489 21.85 3.31 29.15
CA GLN A 489 22.45 2.47 28.11
C GLN A 489 22.66 3.24 26.79
N TYR A 490 21.88 4.28 26.54
CA TYR A 490 21.90 5.01 25.29
C TYR A 490 22.51 6.42 25.39
N VAL A 491 23.09 6.74 26.56
CA VAL A 491 23.78 8.03 26.78
C VAL A 491 25.25 7.90 26.38
N GLY A 492 25.75 8.90 25.65
CA GLY A 492 27.15 8.97 25.25
C GLY A 492 27.56 7.95 24.18
N LEU A 493 26.64 7.55 23.33
CA LEU A 493 26.95 6.73 22.15
C LEU A 493 27.78 7.57 21.17
N GLU A 494 28.85 6.96 20.67
CA GLU A 494 29.73 7.58 19.66
C GLU A 494 29.67 6.78 18.35
N TYR A 495 29.65 7.49 17.24
CA TYR A 495 29.76 6.87 15.93
C TYR A 495 31.17 6.31 15.74
N LYS A 496 31.24 5.04 15.36
CA LYS A 496 32.48 4.35 15.00
C LYS A 496 32.42 3.99 13.52
N LYS A 497 33.20 4.70 12.71
CA LYS A 497 33.24 4.44 11.27
C LYS A 497 33.70 3.00 11.01
N PRO A 498 32.93 2.22 10.21
CA PRO A 498 33.37 0.89 9.76
C PRO A 498 34.67 0.98 8.94
N ILE A 499 35.46 -0.08 8.94
CA ILE A 499 36.71 -0.17 8.15
C ILE A 499 36.56 -1.35 7.18
N ASP A 500 36.47 -1.04 5.92
CA ASP A 500 36.38 -2.03 4.86
C ASP A 500 37.76 -2.51 4.41
N ASN A 501 37.80 -3.67 3.80
CA ASN A 501 38.97 -4.24 3.12
C ASN A 501 38.95 -4.02 1.60
N PHE A 502 38.02 -3.20 1.10
CA PHE A 502 37.83 -2.81 -0.30
C PHE A 502 37.53 -1.30 -0.39
N ASP A 503 37.67 -0.74 -1.59
CA ASP A 503 37.35 0.67 -1.85
C ASP A 503 35.82 0.84 -2.09
N ARG A 504 35.10 1.36 -1.08
CA ARG A 504 33.65 1.57 -1.13
C ARG A 504 33.24 2.74 -2.06
N ASN A 505 34.17 3.63 -2.43
CA ASN A 505 33.86 4.69 -3.41
C ASN A 505 33.60 4.14 -4.81
N ILE A 506 34.00 2.89 -5.07
CA ILE A 506 33.78 2.25 -6.36
C ILE A 506 32.38 1.60 -6.36
N GLN A 507 31.46 2.22 -7.08
CA GLN A 507 30.14 1.65 -7.31
C GLN A 507 30.27 0.30 -8.04
N PRO A 508 29.65 -0.79 -7.53
CA PRO A 508 29.64 -2.07 -8.22
C PRO A 508 28.99 -1.97 -9.61
N LYS A 509 29.60 -2.63 -10.57
CA LYS A 509 29.00 -2.76 -11.91
C LYS A 509 27.98 -3.89 -11.89
N PRO A 510 26.84 -3.73 -12.60
CA PRO A 510 25.89 -4.82 -12.71
C PRO A 510 26.51 -6.04 -13.40
N ALA A 511 26.13 -7.22 -12.97
CA ALA A 511 26.43 -8.46 -13.68
C ALA A 511 25.72 -8.48 -15.06
N PRO A 512 26.05 -9.44 -15.95
CA PRO A 512 25.32 -9.59 -17.20
C PRO A 512 23.81 -9.77 -16.95
N ALA A 513 22.98 -9.02 -17.65
CA ALA A 513 21.54 -9.09 -17.52
C ALA A 513 21.00 -10.45 -18.00
N LYS A 514 20.10 -11.04 -17.24
CA LYS A 514 19.34 -12.20 -17.67
C LYS A 514 18.14 -11.73 -18.52
N PRO A 515 17.77 -12.47 -19.60
CA PRO A 515 16.61 -12.08 -20.40
C PRO A 515 15.32 -12.22 -19.60
N SER A 516 14.42 -11.26 -19.74
CA SER A 516 13.06 -11.37 -19.20
C SER A 516 12.29 -12.47 -19.91
N VAL A 517 11.56 -13.26 -19.17
CA VAL A 517 10.72 -14.33 -19.73
C VAL A 517 9.34 -13.74 -19.99
N VAL A 518 9.06 -13.41 -21.25
CA VAL A 518 7.71 -12.97 -21.65
C VAL A 518 6.79 -14.19 -21.54
N PRO A 519 5.66 -14.10 -20.82
CA PRO A 519 4.74 -15.22 -20.67
C PRO A 519 4.22 -15.72 -22.03
N GLU A 520 4.29 -17.01 -22.26
CA GLU A 520 3.57 -17.62 -23.38
C GLU A 520 2.07 -17.46 -23.16
N TYR A 521 1.35 -17.09 -24.20
CA TYR A 521 -0.09 -16.90 -24.13
C TYR A 521 -0.80 -17.44 -25.37
N TYR A 522 -2.06 -17.78 -25.21
CA TYR A 522 -2.92 -18.21 -26.30
C TYR A 522 -4.04 -17.20 -26.54
N LYS A 523 -4.54 -17.18 -27.80
CA LYS A 523 -5.71 -16.38 -28.21
C LYS A 523 -6.73 -17.28 -28.87
N GLU A 524 -7.97 -17.15 -28.44
CA GLU A 524 -9.11 -17.88 -28.99
C GLU A 524 -10.25 -16.90 -29.28
N THR A 525 -11.10 -17.26 -30.23
CA THR A 525 -12.37 -16.58 -30.46
C THR A 525 -13.47 -17.62 -30.39
N LEU A 526 -14.38 -17.46 -29.46
CA LEU A 526 -15.52 -18.37 -29.31
C LEU A 526 -16.54 -18.13 -30.44
N GLU A 527 -17.43 -19.10 -30.69
CA GLU A 527 -18.46 -19.03 -31.74
C GLU A 527 -19.38 -17.80 -31.62
N ASN A 528 -19.60 -17.30 -30.38
CA ASN A 528 -20.39 -16.09 -30.13
C ASN A 528 -19.58 -14.78 -30.24
N GLY A 529 -18.34 -14.83 -30.68
CA GLY A 529 -17.47 -13.68 -30.93
C GLY A 529 -16.65 -13.20 -29.73
N LEU A 530 -16.79 -13.82 -28.53
CA LEU A 530 -15.95 -13.48 -27.38
C LEU A 530 -14.48 -13.84 -27.66
N LYS A 531 -13.59 -12.89 -27.47
CA LYS A 531 -12.14 -13.09 -27.54
C LYS A 531 -11.64 -13.57 -26.17
N VAL A 532 -10.90 -14.65 -26.16
CA VAL A 532 -10.26 -15.22 -24.96
C VAL A 532 -8.76 -15.15 -25.10
N ILE A 533 -8.07 -14.58 -24.14
CA ILE A 533 -6.61 -14.52 -24.08
C ILE A 533 -6.20 -15.11 -22.74
N GLY A 534 -5.27 -16.06 -22.73
CA GLY A 534 -4.88 -16.67 -21.45
C GLY A 534 -3.42 -17.07 -21.39
N THR A 535 -2.91 -17.16 -20.18
CA THR A 535 -1.59 -17.67 -19.84
C THR A 535 -1.67 -18.50 -18.54
N THR A 536 -0.99 -19.66 -18.54
CA THR A 536 -0.87 -20.50 -17.35
C THR A 536 0.17 -19.91 -16.39
N SER A 537 -0.16 -19.86 -15.09
CA SER A 537 0.74 -19.42 -14.02
C SER A 537 0.44 -20.22 -12.76
N SER A 538 1.31 -21.17 -12.41
CA SER A 538 1.11 -22.14 -11.33
C SER A 538 1.81 -21.78 -10.00
N GLU A 539 2.26 -20.54 -9.83
CA GLU A 539 2.95 -20.10 -8.60
C GLU A 539 2.07 -20.20 -7.36
N ILE A 540 0.79 -19.90 -7.53
CA ILE A 540 -0.23 -20.05 -6.49
C ILE A 540 -1.44 -20.76 -7.10
N PRO A 541 -2.18 -21.59 -6.33
CA PRO A 541 -3.33 -22.32 -6.83
C PRO A 541 -4.57 -21.42 -6.97
N LYS A 542 -4.44 -20.36 -7.77
CA LYS A 542 -5.48 -19.37 -8.04
C LYS A 542 -5.62 -19.07 -9.52
N ILE A 543 -6.82 -18.64 -9.89
CA ILE A 543 -7.19 -18.21 -11.24
C ILE A 543 -7.77 -16.80 -11.15
N TYR A 544 -7.27 -15.91 -11.99
CA TYR A 544 -7.72 -14.52 -12.14
C TYR A 544 -8.29 -14.34 -13.54
N MET A 545 -9.51 -13.78 -13.60
CA MET A 545 -10.17 -13.51 -14.88
C MET A 545 -10.64 -12.06 -14.92
N ARG A 546 -10.51 -11.46 -16.10
CA ARG A 546 -11.04 -10.12 -16.39
C ARG A 546 -11.85 -10.17 -17.68
N LEU A 547 -13.16 -10.12 -17.56
CA LEU A 547 -14.08 -9.95 -18.68
C LEU A 547 -14.33 -8.46 -18.89
N ARG A 548 -13.86 -7.91 -19.99
CA ARG A 548 -14.12 -6.53 -20.40
C ARG A 548 -15.21 -6.51 -21.46
N ILE A 549 -16.25 -5.71 -21.24
CA ILE A 549 -17.37 -5.46 -22.15
C ILE A 549 -17.21 -4.02 -22.60
N GLU A 550 -16.90 -3.77 -23.87
CA GLU A 550 -16.71 -2.41 -24.39
C GLU A 550 -18.03 -1.61 -24.41
N GLY A 551 -17.91 -0.30 -24.23
CA GLY A 551 -19.02 0.66 -24.35
C GLY A 551 -19.11 1.63 -23.17
N GLY A 552 -19.29 1.17 -21.95
CA GLY A 552 -19.30 2.02 -20.74
C GLY A 552 -20.11 3.30 -20.91
N GLU A 553 -19.61 4.41 -20.36
CA GLU A 553 -20.27 5.74 -20.48
C GLU A 553 -20.32 6.25 -21.93
N MET A 554 -19.54 5.68 -22.86
CA MET A 554 -19.65 6.03 -24.30
C MET A 554 -21.04 5.71 -24.90
N LEU A 555 -21.76 4.77 -24.32
CA LEU A 555 -23.11 4.38 -24.76
C LEU A 555 -24.22 5.13 -24.00
N VAL A 556 -23.86 6.01 -23.07
CA VAL A 556 -24.82 6.71 -22.20
C VAL A 556 -25.18 8.09 -22.75
N ASP A 557 -26.49 8.42 -22.78
CA ASP A 557 -26.94 9.79 -23.02
C ASP A 557 -26.39 10.74 -21.94
N LYS A 558 -25.90 11.91 -22.35
CA LYS A 558 -25.31 12.90 -21.45
C LYS A 558 -26.21 13.33 -20.29
N LYS A 559 -27.51 13.19 -20.42
CA LYS A 559 -28.47 13.51 -19.35
C LYS A 559 -28.51 12.47 -18.25
N LEU A 560 -27.96 11.28 -18.50
CA LEU A 560 -27.93 10.12 -17.61
C LEU A 560 -26.50 9.73 -17.22
N THR A 561 -25.54 10.67 -17.32
CA THR A 561 -24.13 10.43 -16.94
C THR A 561 -24.05 9.76 -15.56
N GLY A 562 -23.31 8.64 -15.46
CA GLY A 562 -23.23 7.76 -14.30
C GLY A 562 -24.10 6.48 -14.43
N LEU A 563 -24.85 6.31 -15.55
CA LEU A 563 -25.71 5.14 -15.74
C LEU A 563 -24.88 3.84 -15.89
N ALA A 564 -23.73 3.89 -16.59
CA ALA A 564 -22.90 2.71 -16.75
C ALA A 564 -22.38 2.22 -15.39
N SER A 565 -21.83 3.13 -14.56
CA SER A 565 -21.38 2.81 -13.21
C SER A 565 -22.52 2.29 -12.33
N MET A 566 -23.69 2.94 -12.35
CA MET A 566 -24.85 2.47 -11.58
C MET A 566 -25.32 1.09 -12.03
N THR A 567 -25.22 0.77 -13.34
CA THR A 567 -25.56 -0.57 -13.83
C THR A 567 -24.56 -1.61 -13.32
N ALA A 568 -23.28 -1.30 -13.33
CA ALA A 568 -22.25 -2.19 -12.77
C ALA A 568 -22.45 -2.41 -11.27
N ASP A 569 -22.80 -1.36 -10.51
CA ASP A 569 -23.12 -1.46 -9.09
C ASP A 569 -24.32 -2.39 -8.86
N MET A 570 -25.37 -2.26 -9.67
CA MET A 570 -26.53 -3.13 -9.61
C MET A 570 -26.22 -4.59 -9.99
N MET A 571 -25.20 -4.84 -10.83
CA MET A 571 -24.68 -6.21 -11.13
C MET A 571 -23.99 -6.83 -9.91
N ASN A 572 -23.58 -6.05 -8.92
CA ASN A 572 -23.01 -6.54 -7.68
C ASN A 572 -24.07 -6.92 -6.63
N GLU A 573 -25.34 -6.72 -6.94
CA GLU A 573 -26.46 -7.06 -6.07
C GLU A 573 -27.07 -8.43 -6.40
N SER A 574 -28.37 -8.59 -6.20
CA SER A 574 -29.09 -9.86 -6.32
C SER A 574 -29.22 -10.36 -7.76
N THR A 575 -29.25 -11.68 -7.91
CA THR A 575 -29.59 -12.36 -9.17
C THR A 575 -30.97 -13.00 -9.09
N ILE A 576 -31.45 -13.60 -10.18
CA ILE A 576 -32.76 -14.25 -10.19
C ILE A 576 -32.86 -15.37 -9.13
N ASN A 577 -31.77 -16.11 -8.94
CA ASN A 577 -31.74 -17.29 -8.08
C ASN A 577 -31.16 -17.04 -6.69
N TYR A 578 -30.44 -15.94 -6.49
CA TYR A 578 -29.76 -15.62 -5.23
C TYR A 578 -29.95 -14.17 -4.81
N THR A 579 -30.06 -13.94 -3.54
CA THR A 579 -29.93 -12.60 -2.94
C THR A 579 -28.45 -12.19 -2.90
N SER A 580 -28.16 -10.90 -2.72
CA SER A 580 -26.79 -10.42 -2.61
C SER A 580 -26.05 -11.01 -1.40
N GLU A 581 -26.77 -11.30 -0.33
CA GLU A 581 -26.23 -11.97 0.86
C GLU A 581 -25.88 -13.43 0.59
N GLU A 582 -26.73 -14.17 -0.10
CA GLU A 582 -26.47 -15.56 -0.50
C GLU A 582 -25.25 -15.65 -1.43
N ILE A 583 -25.13 -14.74 -2.41
CA ILE A 583 -23.95 -14.65 -3.28
C ILE A 583 -22.68 -14.40 -2.45
N SER A 584 -22.74 -13.46 -1.50
CA SER A 584 -21.61 -13.17 -0.62
C SER A 584 -21.18 -14.41 0.18
N VAL A 585 -22.15 -15.17 0.71
CA VAL A 585 -21.89 -16.41 1.45
C VAL A 585 -21.26 -17.48 0.57
N GLU A 586 -21.82 -17.72 -0.61
CA GLU A 586 -21.30 -18.75 -1.51
C GLU A 586 -19.87 -18.42 -1.99
N LEU A 587 -19.60 -17.15 -2.31
CA LEU A 587 -18.25 -16.72 -2.67
C LEU A 587 -17.25 -16.87 -1.51
N GLN A 588 -17.64 -16.53 -0.27
CA GLN A 588 -16.79 -16.73 0.90
C GLN A 588 -16.48 -18.21 1.16
N LYS A 589 -17.45 -19.10 1.04
CA LYS A 589 -17.23 -20.57 1.14
C LYS A 589 -16.17 -21.06 0.16
N LEU A 590 -16.08 -20.43 -1.00
CA LEU A 590 -15.17 -20.78 -2.08
C LEU A 590 -13.81 -20.07 -1.97
N GLY A 591 -13.63 -19.12 -1.04
CA GLY A 591 -12.45 -18.23 -1.03
C GLY A 591 -12.32 -17.48 -2.36
N SER A 592 -13.44 -17.04 -2.93
CA SER A 592 -13.54 -16.45 -4.27
C SER A 592 -14.15 -15.06 -4.21
N SER A 593 -13.88 -14.24 -5.24
CA SER A 593 -14.50 -12.94 -5.39
C SER A 593 -14.99 -12.70 -6.82
N ILE A 594 -16.11 -11.99 -6.96
CA ILE A 594 -16.65 -11.54 -8.26
C ILE A 594 -17.19 -10.12 -8.09
N SER A 595 -16.67 -9.18 -8.88
CA SER A 595 -17.12 -7.79 -8.86
C SER A 595 -17.28 -7.22 -10.26
N PHE A 596 -18.19 -6.24 -10.39
CA PHE A 596 -18.39 -5.43 -11.59
C PHE A 596 -18.04 -3.98 -11.31
N SER A 597 -17.39 -3.34 -12.26
CA SER A 597 -17.15 -1.90 -12.29
C SER A 597 -17.32 -1.38 -13.72
N ALA A 598 -17.61 -0.09 -13.88
CA ALA A 598 -17.66 0.53 -15.21
C ALA A 598 -16.89 1.85 -15.21
N ASP A 599 -16.36 2.18 -16.40
CA ASP A 599 -15.68 3.42 -16.70
C ASP A 599 -16.21 4.01 -18.01
N GLU A 600 -15.47 4.94 -18.59
CA GLU A 600 -15.87 5.59 -19.83
C GLU A 600 -15.93 4.61 -21.00
N ASP A 601 -15.00 3.66 -21.07
CA ASP A 601 -14.77 2.76 -22.19
C ASP A 601 -15.55 1.44 -22.10
N GLY A 602 -15.94 1.00 -20.90
CA GLY A 602 -16.57 -0.29 -20.76
C GLY A 602 -16.99 -0.68 -19.35
N THR A 603 -17.52 -1.88 -19.24
CA THR A 603 -17.80 -2.54 -17.98
C THR A 603 -16.86 -3.73 -17.83
N THR A 604 -16.30 -3.88 -16.63
CA THR A 604 -15.37 -4.98 -16.32
C THR A 604 -15.95 -5.85 -15.22
N MET A 605 -15.92 -7.16 -15.45
CA MET A 605 -16.17 -8.18 -14.42
C MET A 605 -14.83 -8.80 -14.04
N TYR A 606 -14.47 -8.72 -12.77
CA TYR A 606 -13.30 -9.37 -12.19
C TYR A 606 -13.71 -10.63 -11.44
N ILE A 607 -12.96 -11.70 -11.64
CA ILE A 607 -13.15 -12.98 -10.95
C ILE A 607 -11.80 -13.40 -10.38
N GLU A 608 -11.79 -13.76 -9.11
CA GLU A 608 -10.68 -14.45 -8.46
C GLU A 608 -11.22 -15.70 -7.79
N SER A 609 -10.51 -16.83 -7.99
CA SER A 609 -10.92 -18.12 -7.45
C SER A 609 -9.72 -18.98 -7.09
N LEU A 610 -9.82 -19.79 -6.04
CA LEU A 610 -8.95 -20.94 -5.86
C LEU A 610 -9.17 -21.92 -7.03
N THR A 611 -8.10 -22.52 -7.54
CA THR A 611 -8.18 -23.48 -8.67
C THR A 611 -9.15 -24.64 -8.38
N SER A 612 -9.16 -25.14 -7.14
CA SER A 612 -10.08 -26.20 -6.69
C SER A 612 -11.55 -25.82 -6.76
N ASN A 613 -11.89 -24.53 -6.73
CA ASN A 613 -13.24 -24.02 -6.58
C ASN A 613 -13.77 -23.31 -7.84
N ILE A 614 -12.98 -23.36 -8.94
CA ILE A 614 -13.27 -22.59 -10.15
C ILE A 614 -14.65 -22.88 -10.75
N ASP A 615 -15.08 -24.16 -10.78
CA ASP A 615 -16.38 -24.55 -11.37
C ASP A 615 -17.54 -23.91 -10.61
N ALA A 616 -17.52 -23.95 -9.28
CA ALA A 616 -18.54 -23.34 -8.44
C ALA A 616 -18.51 -21.80 -8.54
N THR A 617 -17.32 -21.20 -8.62
CA THR A 617 -17.15 -19.76 -8.82
C THR A 617 -17.72 -19.32 -10.17
N LEU A 618 -17.45 -20.06 -11.25
CA LEU A 618 -17.99 -19.75 -12.58
C LEU A 618 -19.51 -19.91 -12.65
N ALA A 619 -20.11 -20.81 -11.88
CA ALA A 619 -21.57 -20.89 -11.77
C ALA A 619 -22.19 -19.62 -11.17
N ILE A 620 -21.54 -19.02 -10.16
CA ILE A 620 -21.96 -17.72 -9.60
C ILE A 620 -21.68 -16.58 -10.60
N ALA A 621 -20.58 -16.65 -11.34
CA ALA A 621 -20.26 -15.67 -12.39
C ALA A 621 -21.32 -15.68 -13.50
N GLU A 622 -21.80 -16.86 -13.91
CA GLU A 622 -22.92 -17.02 -14.84
C GLU A 622 -24.20 -16.34 -14.32
N GLU A 623 -24.54 -16.60 -13.06
CA GLU A 623 -25.71 -15.96 -12.43
C GLU A 623 -25.61 -14.43 -12.46
N LYS A 624 -24.48 -13.88 -12.03
CA LYS A 624 -24.29 -12.43 -11.99
C LYS A 624 -24.29 -11.81 -13.39
N LEU A 625 -23.62 -12.45 -14.37
CA LEU A 625 -23.52 -11.92 -15.73
C LEU A 625 -24.83 -12.03 -16.52
N LEU A 626 -25.52 -13.19 -16.44
CA LEU A 626 -26.64 -13.51 -17.34
C LEU A 626 -28.02 -13.37 -16.69
N ARG A 627 -28.11 -13.36 -15.36
CA ARG A 627 -29.37 -13.38 -14.62
C ARG A 627 -29.45 -12.34 -13.49
N PRO A 628 -28.98 -11.07 -13.69
CA PRO A 628 -29.15 -10.04 -12.69
C PRO A 628 -30.65 -9.75 -12.48
N ARG A 629 -31.07 -9.56 -11.23
CA ARG A 629 -32.50 -9.37 -10.91
C ARG A 629 -32.96 -7.93 -11.05
N PHE A 630 -32.11 -6.96 -10.77
CA PHE A 630 -32.39 -5.52 -10.81
C PHE A 630 -33.67 -5.15 -10.04
N GLU A 631 -33.61 -5.31 -8.71
CA GLU A 631 -34.72 -4.98 -7.81
C GLU A 631 -34.83 -3.50 -7.49
N ASP A 632 -36.03 -3.04 -7.21
CA ASP A 632 -36.33 -1.64 -6.96
C ASP A 632 -35.71 -1.16 -5.63
N ASP A 633 -35.70 -2.00 -4.60
CA ASP A 633 -35.11 -1.65 -3.30
C ASP A 633 -33.57 -1.58 -3.35
N ASP A 634 -32.91 -2.52 -4.05
CA ASP A 634 -31.48 -2.42 -4.31
C ASP A 634 -31.14 -1.17 -5.12
N PHE A 635 -31.94 -0.84 -6.14
CA PHE A 635 -31.74 0.37 -6.95
C PHE A 635 -31.89 1.65 -6.12
N LYS A 636 -32.90 1.74 -5.25
CA LYS A 636 -33.07 2.91 -4.36
C LYS A 636 -31.85 3.08 -3.45
N ARG A 637 -31.40 2.00 -2.84
CA ARG A 637 -30.25 1.98 -1.94
C ARG A 637 -28.96 2.37 -2.67
N VAL A 638 -28.63 1.74 -3.79
CA VAL A 638 -27.46 2.05 -4.61
C VAL A 638 -27.49 3.50 -5.07
N LYS A 639 -28.63 3.98 -5.57
CA LYS A 639 -28.79 5.38 -5.99
C LYS A 639 -28.58 6.38 -4.86
N LYS A 640 -29.10 6.08 -3.65
CA LYS A 640 -28.86 6.92 -2.46
C LYS A 640 -27.37 6.94 -2.11
N GLN A 641 -26.74 5.77 -2.05
CA GLN A 641 -25.32 5.66 -1.76
C GLN A 641 -24.45 6.43 -2.79
N THR A 642 -24.76 6.31 -4.08
CA THR A 642 -24.08 7.06 -5.13
C THR A 642 -24.18 8.58 -4.90
N LEU A 643 -25.37 9.08 -4.55
CA LEU A 643 -25.55 10.51 -4.26
C LEU A 643 -24.74 10.99 -3.06
N GLU A 644 -24.65 10.20 -2.01
CA GLU A 644 -23.90 10.52 -0.79
C GLU A 644 -22.38 10.47 -1.04
N VAL A 645 -21.89 9.46 -1.78
CA VAL A 645 -20.50 9.37 -2.22
C VAL A 645 -20.09 10.61 -3.02
N MET A 646 -20.95 11.07 -3.93
CA MET A 646 -20.68 12.28 -4.72
C MET A 646 -20.56 13.53 -3.84
N GLU A 647 -21.39 13.68 -2.82
CA GLU A 647 -21.25 14.80 -1.87
C GLU A 647 -19.96 14.70 -1.06
N ALA A 648 -19.57 13.49 -0.66
CA ALA A 648 -18.30 13.24 0.03
C ALA A 648 -17.08 13.57 -0.85
N MET A 649 -17.12 13.16 -2.14
CA MET A 649 -16.02 13.44 -3.10
C MET A 649 -15.76 14.94 -3.29
N LYS A 650 -16.78 15.80 -3.16
CA LYS A 650 -16.60 17.27 -3.21
C LYS A 650 -15.72 17.81 -2.08
N LYS A 651 -15.52 17.02 -1.02
CA LYS A 651 -14.63 17.40 0.08
C LYS A 651 -13.15 17.08 -0.21
N ASN A 652 -12.86 16.28 -1.24
CA ASN A 652 -11.49 15.94 -1.63
C ASN A 652 -11.01 16.86 -2.77
N THR A 653 -9.96 17.65 -2.49
CA THR A 653 -9.42 18.68 -3.39
C THR A 653 -8.86 18.09 -4.68
N GLN A 654 -8.14 16.97 -4.59
CA GLN A 654 -7.53 16.32 -5.75
C GLN A 654 -8.59 15.73 -6.67
N SER A 655 -9.59 15.03 -6.10
CA SER A 655 -10.72 14.47 -6.88
C SER A 655 -11.47 15.55 -7.65
N LEU A 656 -11.72 16.71 -7.03
CA LEU A 656 -12.32 17.86 -7.70
C LEU A 656 -11.43 18.38 -8.82
N GLY A 657 -10.14 18.62 -8.53
CA GLY A 657 -9.18 19.12 -9.50
C GLY A 657 -9.11 18.23 -10.74
N PHE A 658 -8.95 16.91 -10.57
CA PHE A 658 -8.93 15.95 -11.67
C PHE A 658 -10.25 15.93 -12.47
N ALA A 659 -11.40 15.97 -11.81
CA ALA A 659 -12.70 15.96 -12.48
C ALA A 659 -12.88 17.21 -13.36
N TYR A 660 -12.58 18.39 -12.85
CA TYR A 660 -12.63 19.63 -13.61
C TYR A 660 -11.59 19.71 -14.72
N PHE A 661 -10.36 19.27 -14.47
CA PHE A 661 -9.31 19.20 -15.48
C PHE A 661 -9.72 18.31 -16.67
N ARG A 662 -10.25 17.12 -16.41
CA ARG A 662 -10.77 16.23 -17.46
C ARG A 662 -11.93 16.87 -18.21
N ASN A 663 -12.82 17.59 -17.53
CA ASN A 663 -13.92 18.29 -18.18
C ASN A 663 -13.41 19.39 -19.13
N GLN A 664 -12.40 20.17 -18.73
CA GLN A 664 -11.81 21.19 -19.60
C GLN A 664 -11.13 20.57 -20.81
N LEU A 665 -10.43 19.46 -20.67
CA LEU A 665 -9.75 18.79 -21.77
C LEU A 665 -10.69 18.09 -22.73
N PHE A 666 -11.64 17.33 -22.21
CA PHE A 666 -12.46 16.42 -23.01
C PHE A 666 -13.89 16.93 -23.20
N GLY A 667 -14.26 18.03 -22.57
CA GLY A 667 -15.57 18.68 -22.72
C GLY A 667 -16.76 17.78 -22.37
N GLU A 668 -17.82 17.92 -23.16
CA GLU A 668 -19.07 17.15 -23.01
C GLU A 668 -18.99 15.72 -23.58
N THR A 669 -17.81 15.26 -23.97
CA THR A 669 -17.62 13.86 -24.39
C THR A 669 -17.70 12.91 -23.17
N PRO A 670 -17.88 11.60 -23.36
CA PRO A 670 -17.91 10.63 -22.27
C PRO A 670 -16.68 10.73 -21.33
N PHE A 671 -15.53 11.13 -21.84
CA PHE A 671 -14.27 11.24 -21.10
C PHE A 671 -14.18 12.50 -20.22
N GLY A 672 -14.93 13.56 -20.55
CA GLY A 672 -14.93 14.83 -19.82
C GLY A 672 -16.16 15.08 -18.98
N ARG A 673 -17.24 14.31 -19.14
CA ARG A 673 -18.49 14.52 -18.39
C ARG A 673 -18.27 14.31 -16.91
N ILE A 674 -18.75 15.26 -16.11
CA ILE A 674 -18.78 15.12 -14.66
C ILE A 674 -20.13 14.56 -14.24
N THR A 675 -20.13 13.39 -13.61
CA THR A 675 -21.33 12.85 -12.96
C THR A 675 -21.81 13.81 -11.87
N ASN A 676 -23.10 14.14 -11.87
CA ASN A 676 -23.64 15.11 -10.95
C ASN A 676 -25.02 14.68 -10.39
N LYS A 677 -25.42 15.31 -9.28
CA LYS A 677 -26.68 15.01 -8.60
C LYS A 677 -27.91 15.05 -9.54
N LYS A 678 -27.89 15.92 -10.55
CA LYS A 678 -29.02 16.07 -11.49
C LYS A 678 -29.09 14.89 -12.44
N SER A 679 -27.94 14.38 -12.94
CA SER A 679 -27.90 13.21 -13.82
C SER A 679 -28.30 11.95 -13.06
N ILE A 680 -27.74 11.68 -11.88
CA ILE A 680 -28.07 10.51 -11.06
C ILE A 680 -29.55 10.50 -10.65
N LYS A 681 -30.11 11.65 -10.24
CA LYS A 681 -31.55 11.71 -9.91
C LYS A 681 -32.48 11.34 -11.06
N LYS A 682 -32.08 11.58 -12.31
CA LYS A 682 -32.86 11.24 -13.49
C LYS A 682 -32.85 9.75 -13.84
N ILE A 683 -31.76 9.04 -13.51
CA ILE A 683 -31.66 7.61 -13.81
C ILE A 683 -32.79 6.85 -13.13
N LYS A 684 -33.47 5.98 -13.88
CA LYS A 684 -34.51 5.07 -13.44
C LYS A 684 -34.04 3.62 -13.53
N LEU A 685 -34.67 2.72 -12.82
CA LEU A 685 -34.38 1.29 -12.92
C LEU A 685 -34.60 0.75 -14.34
N SER A 686 -35.56 1.33 -15.10
CA SER A 686 -35.75 0.99 -16.50
C SER A 686 -34.55 1.31 -17.37
N ASP A 687 -33.83 2.41 -17.08
CA ASP A 687 -32.65 2.82 -17.84
C ASP A 687 -31.49 1.84 -17.56
N VAL A 688 -31.34 1.36 -16.33
CA VAL A 688 -30.39 0.31 -15.95
C VAL A 688 -30.65 -1.00 -16.71
N LYS A 689 -31.93 -1.43 -16.76
CA LYS A 689 -32.34 -2.63 -17.51
C LYS A 689 -32.13 -2.49 -19.01
N GLU A 690 -32.34 -1.30 -19.55
CA GLU A 690 -32.10 -0.99 -20.96
C GLU A 690 -30.60 -0.97 -21.25
N PHE A 691 -29.79 -0.33 -20.41
CA PHE A 691 -28.34 -0.26 -20.59
C PHE A 691 -27.69 -1.64 -20.56
N TYR A 692 -28.11 -2.53 -19.66
CA TYR A 692 -27.64 -3.92 -19.60
C TYR A 692 -27.82 -4.67 -20.92
N ASN A 693 -28.79 -4.30 -21.76
CA ASN A 693 -28.96 -4.92 -23.08
C ASN A 693 -27.82 -4.65 -24.07
N ASN A 694 -26.91 -3.71 -23.75
CA ASN A 694 -25.68 -3.45 -24.52
C ASN A 694 -24.57 -4.47 -24.18
N TYR A 695 -24.75 -5.31 -23.17
CA TYR A 695 -23.74 -6.32 -22.85
C TYR A 695 -23.81 -7.48 -23.86
N SER A 696 -22.69 -7.69 -24.57
CA SER A 696 -22.64 -8.66 -25.66
C SER A 696 -21.23 -9.28 -25.73
N PRO A 697 -21.13 -10.60 -25.95
CA PRO A 697 -19.84 -11.27 -26.16
C PRO A 697 -19.11 -10.74 -27.40
N ALA A 698 -19.83 -10.27 -28.43
CA ALA A 698 -19.27 -9.76 -29.69
C ALA A 698 -18.39 -8.49 -29.50
N VAL A 699 -18.59 -7.73 -28.41
CA VAL A 699 -17.81 -6.56 -28.04
C VAL A 699 -17.04 -6.80 -26.73
N SER A 700 -16.71 -8.06 -26.43
CA SER A 700 -16.09 -8.41 -25.16
C SER A 700 -14.79 -9.18 -25.36
N SER A 701 -13.91 -9.06 -24.37
CA SER A 701 -12.70 -9.85 -24.24
C SER A 701 -12.56 -10.41 -22.82
N LEU A 702 -12.14 -11.66 -22.71
CA LEU A 702 -11.84 -12.35 -21.46
C LEU A 702 -10.34 -12.59 -21.39
N ILE A 703 -9.68 -12.06 -20.38
CA ILE A 703 -8.28 -12.35 -20.08
C ILE A 703 -8.23 -13.26 -18.87
N VAL A 704 -7.42 -14.33 -18.94
CA VAL A 704 -7.28 -15.32 -17.87
C VAL A 704 -5.81 -15.55 -17.56
N VAL A 705 -5.47 -15.48 -16.27
CA VAL A 705 -4.13 -15.77 -15.74
C VAL A 705 -4.29 -16.65 -14.52
N GLY A 706 -3.59 -17.79 -14.47
CA GLY A 706 -3.61 -18.60 -13.26
C GLY A 706 -3.28 -20.07 -13.50
N ASP A 707 -3.46 -20.84 -12.46
CA ASP A 707 -3.15 -22.29 -12.42
C ASP A 707 -4.27 -23.10 -13.09
N ILE A 708 -4.36 -22.94 -14.42
CA ILE A 708 -5.31 -23.67 -15.27
C ILE A 708 -4.76 -23.78 -16.69
N GLU A 709 -4.84 -24.99 -17.25
CA GLU A 709 -4.45 -25.24 -18.64
C GLU A 709 -5.53 -24.77 -19.62
N ARG A 710 -5.08 -24.43 -20.86
CA ARG A 710 -5.95 -23.88 -21.92
C ARG A 710 -7.17 -24.75 -22.20
N GLU A 711 -6.97 -26.06 -22.40
CA GLU A 711 -8.03 -27.00 -22.75
C GLU A 711 -9.05 -27.15 -21.62
N GLU A 712 -8.58 -27.17 -20.40
CA GLU A 712 -9.41 -27.22 -19.20
C GLU A 712 -10.26 -25.95 -19.08
N LEU A 713 -9.63 -24.76 -19.17
CA LEU A 713 -10.35 -23.49 -19.15
C LEU A 713 -11.46 -23.43 -20.19
N LEU A 714 -11.13 -23.72 -21.46
CA LEU A 714 -12.10 -23.66 -22.56
C LEU A 714 -13.28 -24.62 -22.35
N SER A 715 -13.05 -25.76 -21.69
CA SER A 715 -14.13 -26.68 -21.32
C SER A 715 -15.06 -26.11 -20.25
N LYS A 716 -14.52 -25.29 -19.32
CA LYS A 716 -15.28 -24.67 -18.21
C LYS A 716 -16.05 -23.41 -18.63
N LEU A 717 -15.72 -22.80 -19.76
CA LEU A 717 -16.40 -21.60 -20.29
C LEU A 717 -17.72 -21.91 -21.04
N THR A 718 -18.38 -23.03 -20.75
CA THR A 718 -19.61 -23.44 -21.44
C THR A 718 -20.75 -22.43 -21.29
N PHE A 719 -20.89 -21.80 -20.13
CA PHE A 719 -21.92 -20.79 -19.87
C PHE A 719 -21.76 -19.52 -20.72
N ILE A 720 -20.51 -19.10 -20.96
CA ILE A 720 -20.20 -17.93 -21.81
C ILE A 720 -20.50 -18.25 -23.29
N LYS A 721 -20.35 -19.51 -23.73
CA LYS A 721 -20.71 -19.90 -25.10
C LYS A 721 -22.22 -19.71 -25.36
N ASN A 722 -23.06 -19.83 -24.35
CA ASN A 722 -24.50 -19.64 -24.42
C ASN A 722 -24.92 -18.15 -24.29
N TRP A 723 -23.99 -17.24 -24.06
CA TRP A 723 -24.27 -15.81 -24.02
C TRP A 723 -24.54 -15.29 -25.43
N ASN A 724 -25.77 -14.82 -25.70
CA ASN A 724 -26.23 -14.44 -27.03
C ASN A 724 -25.50 -13.18 -27.53
N ALA A 725 -24.88 -13.31 -28.71
CA ALA A 725 -24.25 -12.17 -29.37
C ALA A 725 -25.26 -11.17 -29.89
N LYS A 726 -24.94 -9.90 -29.70
CA LYS A 726 -25.67 -8.76 -30.25
C LYS A 726 -24.70 -7.81 -30.91
N GLU A 727 -25.08 -7.21 -32.02
CA GLU A 727 -24.28 -6.15 -32.66
C GLU A 727 -24.45 -4.85 -31.84
N ILE A 728 -23.35 -4.36 -31.28
CA ILE A 728 -23.30 -3.12 -30.54
C ILE A 728 -22.36 -2.16 -31.24
N LYS A 729 -22.83 -0.97 -31.57
CA LYS A 729 -22.00 0.09 -32.17
C LYS A 729 -21.26 0.85 -31.07
N ILE A 730 -19.96 0.63 -30.98
CA ILE A 730 -19.10 1.37 -30.06
C ILE A 730 -18.62 2.66 -30.77
N PRO A 731 -18.82 3.86 -30.21
CA PRO A 731 -18.29 5.09 -30.75
C PRO A 731 -16.75 5.07 -30.77
N SER A 732 -16.16 5.48 -31.88
CA SER A 732 -14.68 5.46 -32.03
C SER A 732 -14.06 6.84 -32.20
N ASN A 733 -14.86 7.84 -32.60
CA ASN A 733 -14.39 9.21 -32.83
C ASN A 733 -15.09 10.19 -31.92
N PHE A 734 -14.29 11.03 -31.28
CA PHE A 734 -14.77 12.07 -30.36
C PHE A 734 -14.15 13.40 -30.75
N ASP A 735 -14.96 14.48 -30.71
CA ASP A 735 -14.50 15.83 -30.98
C ASP A 735 -14.21 16.50 -29.65
N PHE A 736 -12.93 16.69 -29.36
CA PHE A 736 -12.46 17.29 -28.10
C PHE A 736 -12.32 18.81 -28.27
N PRO A 737 -12.51 19.61 -27.21
CA PRO A 737 -12.26 21.04 -27.22
C PRO A 737 -10.83 21.35 -27.71
N LYS A 738 -10.68 22.40 -28.51
CA LYS A 738 -9.38 22.89 -28.94
C LYS A 738 -9.11 24.21 -28.23
N ASN A 739 -8.28 24.17 -27.24
CA ASN A 739 -7.83 25.35 -26.51
C ASN A 739 -6.57 25.87 -27.20
N ASN A 740 -6.63 27.07 -27.76
CA ASN A 740 -5.50 27.71 -28.45
C ASN A 740 -4.70 28.65 -27.53
N GLU A 741 -5.19 28.92 -26.32
CA GLU A 741 -4.60 29.80 -25.34
C GLU A 741 -4.49 29.09 -23.99
N THR A 742 -3.57 29.58 -23.15
CA THR A 742 -3.47 29.09 -21.77
C THR A 742 -4.60 29.68 -20.94
N GLU A 743 -5.40 28.81 -20.35
CA GLU A 743 -6.51 29.19 -19.48
C GLU A 743 -6.21 28.76 -18.02
N ILE A 744 -6.56 29.60 -17.05
CA ILE A 744 -6.39 29.32 -15.62
C ILE A 744 -7.77 29.22 -14.98
N TYR A 745 -8.04 28.08 -14.37
CA TYR A 745 -9.27 27.82 -13.64
C TYR A 745 -8.97 27.75 -12.15
N LEU A 746 -9.55 28.65 -11.37
CA LEU A 746 -9.38 28.70 -9.92
C LEU A 746 -10.63 28.11 -9.25
N LEU A 747 -10.45 27.04 -8.51
CA LEU A 747 -11.46 26.41 -7.67
C LEU A 747 -11.15 26.78 -6.20
N ASP A 748 -11.89 27.73 -5.65
CA ASP A 748 -11.74 28.14 -4.27
C ASP A 748 -12.28 27.07 -3.31
N LYS A 749 -11.46 26.74 -2.29
CA LYS A 749 -11.82 25.84 -1.21
C LYS A 749 -11.42 26.45 0.12
N GLU A 750 -12.41 27.01 0.81
CA GLU A 750 -12.21 27.66 2.10
C GLU A 750 -11.51 26.75 3.11
N GLY A 751 -10.47 27.28 3.76
CA GLY A 751 -9.71 26.59 4.80
C GLY A 751 -8.77 25.50 4.31
N ALA A 752 -8.49 25.41 3.00
CA ALA A 752 -7.45 24.53 2.47
C ALA A 752 -6.06 25.08 2.86
N SER A 753 -5.22 24.24 3.44
CA SER A 753 -3.83 24.57 3.76
C SER A 753 -2.87 24.27 2.61
N GLN A 754 -3.35 23.60 1.56
CA GLN A 754 -2.59 23.35 0.33
C GLN A 754 -3.42 23.65 -0.91
N SER A 755 -2.71 24.05 -1.96
CA SER A 755 -3.25 24.15 -3.31
C SER A 755 -2.91 22.92 -4.11
N PHE A 756 -3.92 22.25 -4.67
CA PHE A 756 -3.69 21.22 -5.68
C PHE A 756 -3.60 21.87 -7.05
N ILE A 757 -2.43 21.80 -7.65
CA ILE A 757 -2.15 22.32 -9.00
C ILE A 757 -2.18 21.16 -9.98
N ILE A 758 -2.96 21.29 -11.05
CA ILE A 758 -2.93 20.38 -12.19
C ILE A 758 -2.91 21.18 -13.47
N MET A 759 -1.97 20.87 -14.37
CA MET A 759 -1.82 21.54 -15.67
C MET A 759 -1.63 20.51 -16.75
N GLY A 760 -2.11 20.78 -17.95
CA GLY A 760 -1.91 19.88 -19.07
C GLY A 760 -2.66 20.27 -20.33
N HIS A 761 -2.63 19.38 -21.29
CA HIS A 761 -3.27 19.58 -22.61
C HIS A 761 -3.62 18.23 -23.25
N LEU A 762 -4.41 18.24 -24.32
CA LEU A 762 -4.66 17.06 -25.15
C LEU A 762 -3.32 16.59 -25.76
N ALA A 763 -3.15 15.27 -25.81
CA ALA A 763 -1.97 14.62 -26.36
C ALA A 763 -2.37 13.44 -27.27
N ASP A 764 -1.38 12.73 -27.81
CA ASP A 764 -1.61 11.61 -28.69
C ASP A 764 -2.28 10.44 -27.96
N LYS A 765 -3.08 9.69 -28.71
CA LYS A 765 -3.69 8.44 -28.27
C LYS A 765 -2.61 7.40 -28.06
N TYR A 766 -2.95 6.37 -27.26
CA TYR A 766 -2.06 5.24 -27.07
C TYR A 766 -1.61 4.62 -28.39
N ASP A 767 -0.29 4.46 -28.52
CA ASP A 767 0.39 3.86 -29.65
C ASP A 767 1.65 3.16 -29.13
N VAL A 768 1.80 1.87 -29.43
CA VAL A 768 2.82 0.99 -28.84
C VAL A 768 4.24 1.42 -29.20
N ASP A 769 4.46 1.87 -30.45
CA ASP A 769 5.78 2.18 -31.03
C ASP A 769 5.84 3.57 -31.70
N GLY A 770 4.77 4.34 -31.62
CA GLY A 770 4.65 5.68 -32.23
C GLY A 770 5.02 6.83 -31.30
N ASP A 771 4.33 7.96 -31.48
CA ASP A 771 4.63 9.19 -30.75
C ASP A 771 4.21 9.14 -29.29
N TYR A 772 3.18 8.36 -28.95
CA TYR A 772 2.83 8.11 -27.56
C TYR A 772 3.98 7.42 -26.81
N PHE A 773 4.59 6.38 -27.38
CA PHE A 773 5.76 5.72 -26.75
C PHE A 773 6.93 6.69 -26.58
N LYS A 774 7.24 7.49 -27.61
CA LYS A 774 8.30 8.52 -27.53
C LYS A 774 7.99 9.57 -26.46
N SER A 775 6.72 9.94 -26.28
CA SER A 775 6.30 10.89 -25.25
C SER A 775 6.53 10.34 -23.83
N GLN A 776 6.37 9.02 -23.61
CA GLN A 776 6.72 8.40 -22.33
C GLN A 776 8.23 8.53 -22.03
N ILE A 777 9.08 8.27 -23.04
CA ILE A 777 10.54 8.42 -22.92
C ILE A 777 10.89 9.88 -22.67
N MET A 778 10.31 10.80 -23.43
CA MET A 778 10.53 12.25 -23.25
C MET A 778 10.11 12.71 -21.85
N ASN A 779 8.96 12.26 -21.35
CA ASN A 779 8.42 12.71 -20.07
C ASN A 779 9.21 12.20 -18.84
N TYR A 780 9.91 11.08 -18.97
CA TYR A 780 10.54 10.43 -17.84
C TYR A 780 11.55 11.34 -17.09
N PRO A 781 12.46 12.06 -17.78
CA PRO A 781 13.35 13.02 -17.12
C PRO A 781 12.63 14.27 -16.56
N LEU A 782 11.46 14.61 -17.09
CA LEU A 782 10.71 15.79 -16.63
C LEU A 782 10.01 15.54 -15.30
N GLY A 783 9.22 14.49 -15.22
CA GLY A 783 8.41 14.21 -14.02
C GLY A 783 7.98 12.74 -13.89
N GLY A 784 8.72 11.82 -14.49
CA GLY A 784 8.41 10.38 -14.47
C GLY A 784 8.73 9.65 -13.15
N GLY A 785 9.10 10.36 -12.08
CA GLY A 785 9.41 9.79 -10.78
C GLY A 785 10.34 10.68 -9.94
N MET A 786 10.90 10.13 -8.87
CA MET A 786 11.75 10.85 -7.91
C MET A 786 13.03 11.44 -8.52
N SER A 787 13.48 10.96 -9.66
CA SER A 787 14.64 11.51 -10.38
C SER A 787 14.24 12.54 -11.44
N GLY A 788 12.97 12.88 -11.57
CA GLY A 788 12.48 13.87 -12.53
C GLY A 788 12.74 15.30 -12.09
N ARG A 789 12.97 16.22 -13.05
CA ARG A 789 13.30 17.62 -12.79
C ARG A 789 12.25 18.32 -11.91
N LEU A 790 10.95 18.05 -12.12
CA LEU A 790 9.87 18.64 -11.32
C LEU A 790 9.94 18.20 -9.85
N PHE A 791 10.24 16.92 -9.61
CA PHE A 791 10.39 16.40 -8.26
C PHE A 791 11.60 17.00 -7.55
N LEU A 792 12.76 17.00 -8.23
CA LEU A 792 14.01 17.55 -7.70
C LEU A 792 13.89 19.05 -7.37
N ASN A 793 13.24 19.83 -8.24
CA ASN A 793 13.02 21.27 -8.01
C ASN A 793 12.04 21.50 -6.85
N LEU A 794 10.79 21.02 -6.97
CA LEU A 794 9.73 21.43 -6.05
C LEU A 794 9.80 20.77 -4.67
N ARG A 795 10.31 19.53 -4.61
CA ARG A 795 10.44 18.78 -3.36
C ARG A 795 11.84 18.91 -2.75
N GLU A 796 12.88 18.48 -3.48
CA GLU A 796 14.22 18.35 -2.89
C GLU A 796 14.90 19.72 -2.69
N ASP A 797 14.79 20.63 -3.68
CA ASP A 797 15.37 21.98 -3.59
C ASP A 797 14.52 22.97 -2.79
N LYS A 798 13.20 22.95 -2.97
CA LYS A 798 12.29 23.95 -2.40
C LYS A 798 11.51 23.47 -1.17
N GLY A 799 11.34 22.18 -0.97
CA GLY A 799 10.56 21.63 0.15
C GLY A 799 9.06 22.02 0.15
N TRP A 800 8.51 22.49 -0.99
CA TRP A 800 7.13 22.99 -1.05
C TRP A 800 6.07 21.90 -1.19
N THR A 801 6.46 20.69 -1.55
CA THR A 801 5.55 19.57 -1.81
C THR A 801 6.13 18.24 -1.34
N TYR A 802 5.26 17.27 -1.10
CA TYR A 802 5.63 15.86 -0.94
C TYR A 802 6.03 15.20 -2.26
N GLY A 803 5.49 15.69 -3.42
CA GLY A 803 5.86 15.18 -4.74
C GLY A 803 5.24 15.95 -5.88
N ALA A 804 5.98 15.99 -6.99
CA ALA A 804 5.55 16.60 -8.24
C ALA A 804 5.81 15.63 -9.40
N ASN A 805 4.78 15.37 -10.21
CA ASN A 805 4.83 14.39 -11.27
C ASN A 805 4.27 14.94 -12.58
N SER A 806 4.71 14.35 -13.67
CA SER A 806 4.08 14.52 -14.99
C SER A 806 3.91 13.18 -15.69
N MET A 807 2.86 13.07 -16.52
CA MET A 807 2.59 11.86 -17.27
C MET A 807 1.84 12.14 -18.56
N PHE A 808 2.06 11.30 -19.56
CA PHE A 808 1.15 11.14 -20.68
C PHE A 808 0.19 10.00 -20.39
N MET A 809 -1.08 10.28 -20.49
CA MET A 809 -2.18 9.31 -20.33
C MET A 809 -2.82 9.13 -21.70
N GLY A 810 -3.04 7.90 -22.12
CA GLY A 810 -3.67 7.63 -23.42
C GLY A 810 -4.41 6.30 -23.42
N SER A 811 -5.55 6.30 -24.09
CA SER A 811 -6.27 5.11 -24.53
C SER A 811 -6.28 5.08 -26.07
N ASN A 812 -6.86 4.04 -26.66
CA ASN A 812 -7.10 4.02 -28.10
C ASN A 812 -8.14 5.08 -28.57
N LYS A 813 -8.74 5.83 -27.64
CA LYS A 813 -9.79 6.83 -27.88
C LYS A 813 -9.34 8.27 -27.64
N ASN A 814 -8.49 8.50 -26.64
CA ASN A 814 -8.05 9.83 -26.20
C ASN A 814 -6.60 9.80 -25.71
N GLY A 815 -6.02 10.99 -25.57
CA GLY A 815 -4.72 11.19 -24.96
C GLY A 815 -4.63 12.55 -24.28
N ALA A 816 -3.89 12.62 -23.18
CA ALA A 816 -3.62 13.84 -22.44
C ALA A 816 -2.22 13.81 -21.83
N PHE A 817 -1.62 14.98 -21.71
CA PHE A 817 -0.50 15.24 -20.83
C PHE A 817 -1.02 15.92 -19.57
N ALA A 818 -0.51 15.53 -18.42
CA ALA A 818 -0.79 16.21 -17.15
C ALA A 818 0.47 16.28 -16.30
N THR A 819 0.66 17.43 -15.62
CA THR A 819 1.54 17.56 -14.47
C THR A 819 0.72 17.98 -13.27
N PHE A 820 1.04 17.45 -12.09
CA PHE A 820 0.29 17.74 -10.87
C PHE A 820 1.15 17.66 -9.62
N THR A 821 0.80 18.49 -8.66
CA THR A 821 1.43 18.58 -7.35
C THR A 821 0.46 19.19 -6.34
N SER A 822 0.65 18.89 -5.06
CA SER A 822 0.03 19.64 -3.95
C SER A 822 1.11 20.41 -3.23
N VAL A 823 0.98 21.72 -3.14
CA VAL A 823 1.94 22.61 -2.48
C VAL A 823 1.26 23.34 -1.33
N ASN A 824 2.03 23.79 -0.35
CA ASN A 824 1.48 24.68 0.68
C ASN A 824 0.89 25.96 0.02
N THR A 825 -0.16 26.51 0.61
CA THR A 825 -0.94 27.60 -0.02
C THR A 825 -0.08 28.85 -0.31
N GLU A 826 0.90 29.13 0.55
CA GLU A 826 1.81 30.27 0.41
C GLU A 826 2.78 30.14 -0.76
N ALA A 827 3.08 28.91 -1.18
CA ALA A 827 3.98 28.63 -2.31
C ALA A 827 3.24 28.46 -3.66
N THR A 828 1.94 28.70 -3.73
CA THR A 828 1.12 28.41 -4.92
C THR A 828 1.62 29.13 -6.17
N ASP A 829 1.84 30.43 -6.10
CA ASP A 829 2.31 31.27 -7.20
C ASP A 829 3.76 30.92 -7.59
N SER A 830 4.61 30.74 -6.58
CA SER A 830 6.01 30.38 -6.76
C SER A 830 6.16 29.00 -7.41
N ALA A 831 5.37 28.03 -6.99
CA ALA A 831 5.36 26.69 -7.59
C ALA A 831 4.88 26.71 -9.06
N LEU A 832 3.86 27.51 -9.37
CA LEU A 832 3.42 27.74 -10.76
C LEU A 832 4.55 28.32 -11.61
N ILE A 833 5.27 29.32 -11.11
CA ILE A 833 6.39 29.94 -11.81
C ILE A 833 7.49 28.90 -12.06
N GLU A 834 7.86 28.12 -11.06
CA GLU A 834 8.88 27.08 -11.19
C GLU A 834 8.49 25.98 -12.18
N ILE A 835 7.24 25.50 -12.17
CA ILE A 835 6.76 24.54 -13.16
C ILE A 835 6.87 25.11 -14.58
N PHE A 836 6.48 26.37 -14.78
CA PHE A 836 6.63 27.04 -16.08
C PHE A 836 8.09 27.23 -16.48
N ASN A 837 8.98 27.54 -15.53
CA ASN A 837 10.41 27.64 -15.76
C ASN A 837 10.98 26.31 -16.23
N GLU A 838 10.62 25.19 -15.57
CA GLU A 838 11.04 23.87 -15.98
C GLU A 838 10.51 23.50 -17.37
N PHE A 839 9.24 23.79 -17.70
CA PHE A 839 8.71 23.55 -19.02
C PHE A 839 9.42 24.37 -20.10
N ASN A 840 9.70 25.65 -19.84
CA ASN A 840 10.43 26.51 -20.77
C ASN A 840 11.87 26.04 -20.97
N SER A 841 12.55 25.69 -19.91
CA SER A 841 13.89 25.08 -19.94
C SER A 841 13.86 23.77 -20.74
N TYR A 842 12.92 22.90 -20.43
CA TYR A 842 12.77 21.62 -21.10
C TYR A 842 12.50 21.75 -22.61
N ARG A 843 11.63 22.69 -23.00
CA ARG A 843 11.32 22.99 -24.41
C ARG A 843 12.49 23.61 -25.16
N THR A 844 13.30 24.44 -24.49
CA THR A 844 14.37 25.21 -25.11
C THR A 844 15.67 24.41 -25.22
N ILE A 845 16.04 23.69 -24.17
CA ILE A 845 17.27 22.91 -24.05
C ILE A 845 17.06 21.46 -24.49
N GLY A 846 15.84 20.92 -24.26
CA GLY A 846 15.51 19.52 -24.46
C GLY A 846 16.02 18.60 -23.34
N ILE A 847 16.00 17.29 -23.63
CA ILE A 847 16.67 16.28 -22.79
C ILE A 847 18.14 16.19 -23.18
N THR A 848 19.00 16.05 -22.19
CA THR A 848 20.42 15.80 -22.40
C THR A 848 20.66 14.36 -22.84
N GLU A 849 21.80 14.09 -23.48
CA GLU A 849 22.19 12.72 -23.85
C GLU A 849 22.26 11.80 -22.61
N LYS A 850 22.70 12.36 -21.47
CA LYS A 850 22.76 11.63 -20.20
C LYS A 850 21.36 11.25 -19.68
N GLU A 851 20.40 12.16 -19.76
CA GLU A 851 19.00 11.87 -19.37
C GLU A 851 18.34 10.88 -20.33
N LEU A 852 18.64 10.97 -21.62
CA LEU A 852 18.15 10.01 -22.61
C LEU A 852 18.71 8.60 -22.36
N GLN A 853 20.03 8.48 -22.09
CA GLN A 853 20.63 7.19 -21.78
C GLN A 853 20.04 6.61 -20.47
N PHE A 854 19.96 7.41 -19.41
CA PHE A 854 19.32 7.07 -18.16
C PHE A 854 17.89 6.53 -18.37
N THR A 855 17.10 7.22 -19.19
CA THR A 855 15.72 6.81 -19.49
C THR A 855 15.68 5.46 -20.22
N LYS A 856 16.55 5.27 -21.22
CA LYS A 856 16.66 4.00 -21.95
C LYS A 856 17.00 2.84 -21.04
N ASP A 857 17.99 3.02 -20.17
CA ASP A 857 18.43 2.00 -19.21
C ASP A 857 17.30 1.66 -18.23
N ALA A 858 16.60 2.69 -17.70
CA ALA A 858 15.45 2.51 -16.82
C ALA A 858 14.30 1.74 -17.50
N PHE A 859 13.99 2.04 -18.76
CA PHE A 859 12.92 1.34 -19.48
C PHE A 859 13.29 -0.10 -19.82
N LEU A 860 14.54 -0.36 -20.19
CA LEU A 860 15.04 -1.71 -20.43
C LEU A 860 15.04 -2.57 -19.16
N GLY A 861 15.50 -2.00 -18.05
CA GLY A 861 15.52 -2.69 -16.76
C GLY A 861 14.11 -3.02 -16.25
N ARG A 862 13.14 -2.11 -16.45
CA ARG A 862 11.72 -2.32 -16.06
C ARG A 862 11.07 -3.51 -16.73
N GLU A 863 11.59 -3.97 -17.88
CA GLU A 863 11.03 -5.13 -18.57
C GLU A 863 11.02 -6.39 -17.69
N ALA A 864 12.07 -6.58 -16.89
CA ALA A 864 12.16 -7.71 -15.97
C ALA A 864 11.08 -7.71 -14.87
N LEU A 865 10.53 -6.54 -14.52
CA LEU A 865 9.55 -6.38 -13.45
C LEU A 865 8.09 -6.45 -13.93
N LYS A 866 7.83 -6.74 -15.21
CA LYS A 866 6.47 -6.66 -15.78
C LYS A 866 5.64 -7.93 -15.70
N TYR A 867 6.26 -9.07 -15.39
CA TYR A 867 5.62 -10.38 -15.63
C TYR A 867 5.49 -11.26 -14.39
N GLU A 868 5.90 -10.79 -13.23
CA GLU A 868 5.91 -11.58 -12.00
C GLU A 868 4.48 -11.98 -11.55
N THR A 869 3.61 -11.02 -11.33
CA THR A 869 2.30 -11.26 -10.71
C THR A 869 1.19 -11.48 -11.73
N ALA A 870 0.12 -12.16 -11.31
CA ALA A 870 -1.07 -12.32 -12.14
C ALA A 870 -1.65 -10.97 -12.60
N GLY A 871 -1.63 -9.94 -11.73
CA GLY A 871 -2.07 -8.58 -12.09
C GLY A 871 -1.23 -7.94 -13.19
N GLN A 872 0.10 -8.13 -13.14
CA GLN A 872 1.02 -7.64 -14.19
C GLN A 872 0.80 -8.41 -15.51
N LYS A 873 0.66 -9.74 -15.45
CA LYS A 873 0.33 -10.58 -16.61
C LYS A 873 -1.02 -10.20 -17.23
N LEU A 874 -2.06 -9.94 -16.41
CA LEU A 874 -3.34 -9.40 -16.88
C LEU A 874 -3.19 -8.03 -17.56
N GLY A 875 -2.33 -7.17 -17.04
CA GLY A 875 -1.99 -5.87 -17.63
C GLY A 875 -1.29 -6.02 -18.98
N PHE A 876 -0.34 -6.92 -19.08
CA PHE A 876 0.38 -7.22 -20.32
C PHE A 876 -0.53 -7.78 -21.44
N LEU A 877 -1.47 -8.67 -21.08
CA LEU A 877 -2.39 -9.30 -22.04
C LEU A 877 -3.56 -8.38 -22.47
N ASN A 878 -3.72 -7.24 -21.82
CA ASN A 878 -4.76 -6.25 -22.15
C ASN A 878 -4.41 -5.45 -23.39
#